data_5ae3e3033fc97074f6dc334848f3c488
#
_entry.id   5ae3e3033fc97074f6dc334848f3c488
#
_cell.length_a   1.000
_cell.length_b   1.000
_cell.length_c   1.000
_cell.angle_alpha   90.00
_cell.angle_beta   90.00
_cell.angle_gamma   90.00
#
_symmetry.space_group_name_H-M   'P 1'
#
loop_
_entity.id
_entity.type
_entity.pdbx_description
1 polymer ?
#
loop_
_entity_poly.entity_id
_entity_poly.type
_entity_poly.pdbx_seq_one_letter_code
_entity_poly.pdbx_strand_id
1 'polypeptide(L)'
;MGFREVGLSESEYKRIIELLGREPNDLELELIGVMWSEHCSYKSTRPLLRTFPSKGKYVLQGQGENAGVVDMGEGWGFAFKVESHNHPSAVAPFQGAATGVGGIIRDIIAMGARPSVSMDGLFFGDASLQKTRNLAKGIVEGIGSYGNAVGVPIVGGKTFYSPCYNDNPLVNAFSAGFVRLDKMASSQTAKPGDYAVLLGSKTGRDGIAGASFASRELDEDSKASKPQIQIGDPFEEKLLIECCMDLLDKKLIASMQDMGAAGILSSSSEIAHKSGCGIDIQVEKIPLREADMLPWEIFLSESQERMLLIVEEEKLEPVFAMAKHYGLDCAIVGEMTDSKRYRVYKNGVLEAELPTSILGDTPEILWPAAEPKDLPARQAIELSKLASADPAKDLLEMLPCPNGHRKDAIWEQYDSMVQLHTIAGPGEPAAIVEVPDTHRACVLTMEAEPYKCWTDPYTGASEAMALSLRGLWLTGADALGMTNCLNFASPEVPEKFYELKECLRGLADTCRALDCPVVSGNVSLYNETATDRIYPTPLVVTAGLVVDRDRVIRAGRTKAGDFIYLVGAPEGSLGATRYQQAKDGKPLGKTAAPDAEAEKAFRDRALKTAQRQLANSGRVVAGGGLASALANEAIASGVGMDIELAPRGGVETLLFSEGGARAVYAVSPEKAAEFEAAWSGFPCVKAGKAGGDKFSWQGILTLPLEELAKAFTEEK
;
A
#
# COMPACT_ATOMS: atom_id res chain seq x y z
N MET A 1 31.71 -6.86 20.88
CA MET A 1 30.68 -7.29 19.90
C MET A 1 31.30 -7.33 18.51
N GLY A 2 30.99 -8.36 17.68
CA GLY A 2 31.52 -8.46 16.31
C GLY A 2 30.56 -7.80 15.31
N PHE A 3 31.11 -7.14 14.27
CA PHE A 3 30.29 -6.49 13.23
C PHE A 3 29.30 -7.43 12.54
N ARG A 4 29.58 -8.73 12.49
CA ARG A 4 28.67 -9.74 11.93
C ARG A 4 27.46 -10.02 12.81
N GLU A 5 27.60 -9.81 14.12
CA GLU A 5 26.49 -10.01 15.07
C GLU A 5 25.40 -8.96 14.90
N VAL A 6 25.78 -7.77 14.43
CA VAL A 6 24.85 -6.67 14.09
C VAL A 6 24.45 -6.64 12.60
N GLY A 7 24.72 -7.70 11.85
CA GLY A 7 24.28 -7.86 10.46
C GLY A 7 25.08 -7.11 9.40
N LEU A 8 26.29 -6.62 9.74
CA LEU A 8 27.16 -5.92 8.80
C LEU A 8 28.09 -6.88 8.06
N SER A 9 28.33 -6.62 6.78
CA SER A 9 29.35 -7.28 5.97
C SER A 9 30.75 -6.70 6.30
N GLU A 10 31.79 -7.46 5.91
CA GLU A 10 33.19 -6.99 6.10
C GLU A 10 33.47 -5.69 5.31
N SER A 11 32.88 -5.54 4.15
CA SER A 11 33.03 -4.30 3.34
C SER A 11 32.36 -3.10 3.97
N GLU A 12 31.17 -3.29 4.56
CA GLU A 12 30.48 -2.25 5.31
C GLU A 12 31.26 -1.85 6.56
N TYR A 13 31.77 -2.82 7.32
CA TYR A 13 32.58 -2.53 8.49
C TYR A 13 33.88 -1.74 8.18
N LYS A 14 34.60 -2.11 7.10
CA LYS A 14 35.74 -1.34 6.61
C LYS A 14 35.34 0.10 6.25
N ARG A 15 34.19 0.25 5.60
CA ARG A 15 33.66 1.57 5.23
C ARG A 15 33.32 2.43 6.45
N ILE A 16 32.78 1.82 7.50
CA ILE A 16 32.51 2.50 8.79
C ILE A 16 33.82 3.04 9.40
N ILE A 17 34.86 2.21 9.46
CA ILE A 17 36.17 2.64 9.98
C ILE A 17 36.74 3.81 9.16
N GLU A 18 36.64 3.75 7.82
CA GLU A 18 37.09 4.87 6.96
C GLU A 18 36.31 6.17 7.26
N LEU A 19 34.99 6.08 7.42
CA LEU A 19 34.14 7.24 7.68
C LEU A 19 34.37 7.84 9.08
N LEU A 20 34.61 6.99 10.08
CA LEU A 20 34.87 7.41 11.46
C LEU A 20 36.33 7.84 11.70
N GLY A 21 37.27 7.34 10.90
CA GLY A 21 38.72 7.46 11.15
C GLY A 21 39.22 6.66 12.35
N ARG A 22 38.39 5.79 12.92
CA ARG A 22 38.65 4.90 14.06
C ARG A 22 37.70 3.72 14.05
N GLU A 23 37.97 2.72 14.86
CA GLU A 23 36.98 1.65 15.11
C GLU A 23 35.78 2.20 15.90
N PRO A 24 34.55 1.77 15.60
CA PRO A 24 33.38 2.07 16.41
C PRO A 24 33.43 1.31 17.74
N ASN A 25 32.85 1.89 18.79
CA ASN A 25 32.59 1.14 20.02
C ASN A 25 31.31 0.26 19.86
N ASP A 26 31.01 -0.56 20.88
CA ASP A 26 29.91 -1.53 20.81
C ASP A 26 28.55 -0.84 20.59
N LEU A 27 28.25 0.26 21.27
CA LEU A 27 27.00 1.00 21.09
C LEU A 27 26.92 1.61 19.68
N GLU A 28 27.99 2.26 19.22
CA GLU A 28 28.04 2.83 17.85
C GLU A 28 27.83 1.76 16.77
N LEU A 29 28.39 0.57 16.99
CA LEU A 29 28.25 -0.55 16.07
C LEU A 29 26.80 -1.05 15.99
N GLU A 30 26.09 -1.15 17.13
CA GLU A 30 24.67 -1.49 17.19
C GLU A 30 23.83 -0.45 16.44
N LEU A 31 24.02 0.84 16.72
CA LEU A 31 23.27 1.92 16.10
C LEU A 31 23.47 1.94 14.57
N ILE A 32 24.72 1.81 14.09
CA ILE A 32 25.01 1.76 12.65
C ILE A 32 24.45 0.49 12.03
N GLY A 33 24.59 -0.67 12.70
CA GLY A 33 24.13 -1.95 12.16
C GLY A 33 22.64 -1.95 11.82
N VAL A 34 21.81 -1.37 12.67
CA VAL A 34 20.37 -1.26 12.41
C VAL A 34 20.06 -0.24 11.33
N MET A 35 20.68 0.95 11.37
CA MET A 35 20.46 1.98 10.33
C MET A 35 20.95 1.53 8.94
N TRP A 36 21.95 0.64 8.87
CA TRP A 36 22.46 0.07 7.63
C TRP A 36 21.80 -1.26 7.25
N SER A 37 20.80 -1.74 8.03
CA SER A 37 19.98 -2.88 7.65
C SER A 37 19.21 -2.58 6.35
N GLU A 38 18.81 -3.61 5.60
CA GLU A 38 18.02 -3.42 4.37
C GLU A 38 16.72 -2.67 4.63
N HIS A 39 16.06 -3.00 5.74
CA HIS A 39 14.77 -2.42 6.11
C HIS A 39 14.84 -0.90 6.35
N CYS A 40 15.87 -0.41 7.08
CA CYS A 40 16.02 1.02 7.36
C CYS A 40 16.66 1.77 6.17
N SER A 41 17.59 1.15 5.46
CA SER A 41 18.43 1.84 4.47
C SER A 41 17.94 1.75 3.04
N TYR A 42 17.15 0.74 2.72
CA TYR A 42 16.81 0.38 1.33
C TYR A 42 18.06 0.22 0.43
N LYS A 43 19.18 -0.25 1.00
CA LYS A 43 20.48 -0.24 0.35
C LYS A 43 20.51 -1.00 -0.99
N SER A 44 19.73 -2.07 -1.11
CA SER A 44 19.63 -2.88 -2.34
C SER A 44 18.70 -2.28 -3.40
N THR A 45 17.79 -1.39 -3.02
CA THR A 45 16.73 -0.91 -3.92
C THR A 45 16.80 0.58 -4.21
N ARG A 46 17.45 1.39 -3.36
CA ARG A 46 17.55 2.85 -3.52
C ARG A 46 18.01 3.28 -4.93
N PRO A 47 19.00 2.65 -5.59
CA PRO A 47 19.37 3.00 -6.97
C PRO A 47 18.23 2.78 -7.98
N LEU A 48 17.41 1.75 -7.76
CA LEU A 48 16.27 1.43 -8.62
C LEU A 48 15.09 2.39 -8.34
N LEU A 49 14.84 2.71 -7.06
CA LEU A 49 13.76 3.63 -6.66
C LEU A 49 13.94 5.04 -7.25
N ARG A 50 15.18 5.50 -7.44
CA ARG A 50 15.47 6.78 -8.11
C ARG A 50 15.01 6.84 -9.57
N THR A 51 14.68 5.71 -10.17
CA THR A 51 14.14 5.68 -11.55
C THR A 51 12.67 6.06 -11.62
N PHE A 52 11.96 6.12 -10.50
CA PHE A 52 10.56 6.54 -10.48
C PHE A 52 10.39 8.04 -10.76
N PRO A 53 9.36 8.44 -11.53
CA PRO A 53 9.00 9.85 -11.65
C PRO A 53 8.42 10.33 -10.31
N SER A 54 9.10 11.26 -9.64
CA SER A 54 8.69 11.79 -8.32
C SER A 54 8.11 13.19 -8.37
N LYS A 55 8.15 13.83 -9.54
CA LYS A 55 7.65 15.21 -9.75
C LYS A 55 6.39 15.18 -10.60
N GLY A 56 5.42 16.01 -10.25
CA GLY A 56 4.17 16.16 -10.99
C GLY A 56 3.46 17.45 -10.63
N LYS A 57 2.46 17.82 -11.43
CA LYS A 57 1.69 19.08 -11.28
C LYS A 57 1.08 19.25 -9.89
N TYR A 58 0.65 18.13 -9.29
CA TYR A 58 -0.10 18.13 -8.03
C TYR A 58 0.76 17.73 -6.83
N VAL A 59 2.05 17.40 -7.04
CA VAL A 59 2.93 16.96 -5.95
C VAL A 59 3.38 18.18 -5.14
N LEU A 60 3.00 18.21 -3.87
CA LEU A 60 3.42 19.21 -2.88
C LEU A 60 4.65 18.72 -2.11
N GLN A 61 4.63 17.45 -1.69
CA GLN A 61 5.72 16.76 -1.05
C GLN A 61 5.88 15.38 -1.69
N GLY A 62 7.06 15.09 -2.19
CA GLY A 62 7.44 13.78 -2.74
C GLY A 62 8.20 12.92 -1.73
N GLN A 63 9.00 11.98 -2.26
CA GLN A 63 9.85 11.09 -1.47
C GLN A 63 10.83 11.86 -0.57
N GLY A 64 11.14 11.31 0.60
CA GLY A 64 12.10 11.87 1.56
C GLY A 64 11.50 12.43 2.85
N GLU A 65 10.18 12.46 2.96
CA GLU A 65 9.41 12.71 4.19
C GLU A 65 8.62 11.46 4.61
N ASN A 66 7.90 11.54 5.72
CA ASN A 66 7.13 10.41 6.27
C ASN A 66 6.07 9.88 5.29
N ALA A 67 5.39 10.78 4.57
CA ALA A 67 4.44 10.44 3.52
C ALA A 67 4.52 11.45 2.35
N GLY A 68 3.98 11.06 1.19
CA GLY A 68 3.81 11.98 0.06
C GLY A 68 2.55 12.82 0.24
N VAL A 69 2.57 14.07 -0.26
CA VAL A 69 1.42 14.97 -0.21
C VAL A 69 1.10 15.50 -1.60
N VAL A 70 -0.17 15.41 -1.99
CA VAL A 70 -0.67 15.95 -3.26
C VAL A 70 -1.72 17.05 -3.03
N ASP A 71 -1.81 17.99 -3.98
CA ASP A 71 -2.75 19.10 -3.95
C ASP A 71 -4.17 18.65 -4.35
N MET A 72 -5.14 18.81 -3.44
CA MET A 72 -6.56 18.56 -3.68
C MET A 72 -7.31 19.83 -4.13
N GLY A 73 -6.62 20.98 -4.19
CA GLY A 73 -7.22 22.29 -4.43
C GLY A 73 -7.93 22.85 -3.21
N GLU A 74 -8.40 24.09 -3.31
CA GLU A 74 -9.12 24.83 -2.25
C GLU A 74 -8.36 24.90 -0.92
N GLY A 75 -7.01 24.84 -0.97
CA GLY A 75 -6.14 24.91 0.19
C GLY A 75 -6.02 23.61 0.98
N TRP A 76 -6.41 22.47 0.40
CA TRP A 76 -6.25 21.14 0.96
C TRP A 76 -5.15 20.34 0.27
N GLY A 77 -4.34 19.67 1.06
CA GLY A 77 -3.43 18.60 0.65
C GLY A 77 -3.96 17.24 1.11
N PHE A 78 -3.51 16.17 0.46
CA PHE A 78 -3.78 14.80 0.84
C PHE A 78 -2.45 14.06 1.02
N ALA A 79 -2.15 13.73 2.27
CA ALA A 79 -0.98 12.94 2.65
C ALA A 79 -1.33 11.46 2.60
N PHE A 80 -0.48 10.62 1.99
CA PHE A 80 -0.73 9.18 1.92
C PHE A 80 0.54 8.37 1.76
N LYS A 81 0.50 7.16 2.34
CA LYS A 81 1.56 6.16 2.29
C LYS A 81 1.00 4.76 2.47
N VAL A 82 1.69 3.76 1.94
CA VAL A 82 1.47 2.34 2.24
C VAL A 82 2.76 1.75 2.78
N GLU A 83 2.65 0.86 3.78
CA GLU A 83 3.79 0.19 4.40
C GLU A 83 3.48 -1.27 4.67
N SER A 84 4.52 -2.13 4.60
CA SER A 84 4.41 -3.55 4.88
C SER A 84 4.61 -3.87 6.36
N HIS A 85 3.81 -4.80 6.87
CA HIS A 85 3.99 -5.38 8.20
C HIS A 85 3.90 -6.91 8.14
N ASN A 86 4.63 -7.51 7.18
CA ASN A 86 4.55 -8.92 6.78
C ASN A 86 5.08 -9.86 7.86
N HIS A 87 6.38 -9.77 8.19
CA HIS A 87 7.05 -10.66 9.15
C HIS A 87 6.40 -10.64 10.54
N PRO A 88 6.09 -9.46 11.13
CA PRO A 88 5.38 -9.41 12.40
C PRO A 88 4.02 -10.10 12.35
N SER A 89 3.26 -9.93 11.26
CA SER A 89 1.94 -10.54 11.08
C SER A 89 2.01 -12.06 10.86
N ALA A 90 3.09 -12.58 10.27
CA ALA A 90 3.30 -14.02 10.14
C ALA A 90 3.53 -14.69 11.49
N VAL A 91 4.17 -14.01 12.46
CA VAL A 91 4.50 -14.52 13.79
C VAL A 91 3.40 -14.26 14.80
N ALA A 92 2.84 -13.05 14.81
CA ALA A 92 1.76 -12.63 15.71
C ALA A 92 0.65 -11.91 14.92
N PRO A 93 -0.28 -12.65 14.30
CA PRO A 93 -1.21 -12.10 13.32
C PRO A 93 -1.99 -10.87 13.80
N PHE A 94 -2.55 -10.92 15.01
CA PHE A 94 -3.31 -9.82 15.59
C PHE A 94 -2.43 -8.60 15.86
N GLN A 95 -1.37 -8.75 16.66
CA GLN A 95 -0.53 -7.62 17.05
C GLN A 95 0.29 -7.08 15.87
N GLY A 96 0.84 -7.97 15.03
CA GLY A 96 1.58 -7.57 13.86
C GLY A 96 0.75 -6.74 12.88
N ALA A 97 -0.50 -7.10 12.64
CA ALA A 97 -1.38 -6.33 11.77
C ALA A 97 -1.89 -5.04 12.43
N ALA A 98 -2.24 -5.09 13.73
CA ALA A 98 -2.66 -3.92 14.50
C ALA A 98 -1.59 -2.81 14.51
N THR A 99 -0.33 -3.18 14.79
CA THR A 99 0.78 -2.22 14.83
C THR A 99 1.18 -1.70 13.44
N GLY A 100 0.92 -2.47 12.38
CA GLY A 100 1.03 -1.98 11.00
C GLY A 100 0.06 -0.82 10.72
N VAL A 101 -1.18 -0.91 11.21
CA VAL A 101 -2.17 0.18 11.10
C VAL A 101 -1.73 1.39 11.93
N GLY A 102 -1.27 1.19 13.18
CA GLY A 102 -0.80 2.28 14.04
C GLY A 102 0.40 3.03 13.44
N GLY A 103 1.42 2.27 12.96
CA GLY A 103 2.61 2.87 12.36
C GLY A 103 2.31 3.74 11.16
N ILE A 104 1.49 3.26 10.23
CA ILE A 104 1.16 4.03 9.02
C ILE A 104 0.29 5.27 9.34
N ILE A 105 -0.54 5.23 10.38
CA ILE A 105 -1.31 6.38 10.86
C ILE A 105 -0.36 7.47 11.37
N ARG A 106 0.70 7.13 12.11
CA ARG A 106 1.67 8.09 12.63
C ARG A 106 2.45 8.80 11.53
N ASP A 107 2.79 8.13 10.43
CA ASP A 107 3.38 8.76 9.25
C ASP A 107 2.49 9.89 8.70
N ILE A 108 1.19 9.68 8.70
CA ILE A 108 0.23 10.68 8.21
C ILE A 108 0.17 11.88 9.17
N ILE A 109 0.17 11.62 10.49
CA ILE A 109 0.20 12.68 11.51
C ILE A 109 1.48 13.50 11.37
N ALA A 110 2.64 12.85 11.13
CA ALA A 110 3.93 13.50 10.98
C ALA A 110 3.97 14.51 9.81
N MET A 111 3.06 14.37 8.82
CA MET A 111 2.86 15.35 7.75
C MET A 111 1.90 16.50 8.11
N GLY A 112 1.38 16.54 9.33
CA GLY A 112 0.37 17.49 9.75
C GLY A 112 -1.05 17.14 9.29
N ALA A 113 -1.25 15.97 8.72
CA ALA A 113 -2.54 15.52 8.20
C ALA A 113 -3.32 14.74 9.27
N ARG A 114 -4.64 15.01 9.36
CA ARG A 114 -5.52 14.17 10.17
C ARG A 114 -5.79 12.86 9.43
N PRO A 115 -5.47 11.69 10.01
CA PRO A 115 -5.80 10.41 9.41
C PRO A 115 -7.31 10.29 9.18
N SER A 116 -7.72 10.05 7.94
CA SER A 116 -9.13 10.07 7.52
C SER A 116 -9.51 8.88 6.65
N VAL A 117 -8.52 8.06 6.24
CA VAL A 117 -8.71 6.91 5.36
C VAL A 117 -7.68 5.85 5.69
N SER A 118 -8.12 4.59 5.76
CA SER A 118 -7.25 3.41 5.73
C SER A 118 -7.72 2.40 4.69
N MET A 119 -6.80 1.62 4.16
CA MET A 119 -7.03 0.49 3.27
C MET A 119 -5.97 -0.60 3.52
N ASP A 120 -6.25 -1.85 3.14
CA ASP A 120 -5.32 -2.95 3.37
C ASP A 120 -5.08 -3.78 2.12
N GLY A 121 -3.81 -4.06 1.82
CA GLY A 121 -3.37 -5.04 0.84
C GLY A 121 -3.02 -6.36 1.53
N LEU A 122 -3.91 -7.35 1.45
CA LEU A 122 -3.80 -8.61 2.17
C LEU A 122 -3.56 -9.77 1.19
N PHE A 123 -2.47 -10.52 1.39
CA PHE A 123 -2.14 -11.68 0.56
C PHE A 123 -1.98 -12.89 1.47
N PHE A 124 -2.84 -13.87 1.27
CA PHE A 124 -2.92 -15.07 2.11
C PHE A 124 -2.58 -16.33 1.32
N GLY A 125 -2.20 -17.38 2.04
CA GLY A 125 -1.95 -18.70 1.49
C GLY A 125 -3.21 -19.36 0.91
N ASP A 126 -3.15 -20.68 0.75
CA ASP A 126 -4.29 -21.50 0.30
C ASP A 126 -5.42 -21.42 1.32
N ALA A 127 -6.58 -20.90 0.90
CA ALA A 127 -7.76 -20.74 1.77
C ALA A 127 -8.31 -22.04 2.35
N SER A 128 -8.01 -23.18 1.73
CA SER A 128 -8.41 -24.52 2.25
C SER A 128 -7.64 -24.92 3.51
N LEU A 129 -6.47 -24.32 3.77
CA LEU A 129 -5.62 -24.66 4.91
C LEU A 129 -6.11 -23.96 6.19
N GLN A 130 -6.24 -24.72 7.27
CA GLN A 130 -6.63 -24.16 8.57
C GLN A 130 -5.65 -23.11 9.08
N LYS A 131 -4.35 -23.26 8.79
CA LYS A 131 -3.32 -22.29 9.15
C LYS A 131 -3.59 -20.95 8.48
N THR A 132 -3.88 -20.94 7.17
CA THR A 132 -4.20 -19.73 6.42
C THR A 132 -5.43 -19.03 7.00
N ARG A 133 -6.49 -19.78 7.29
CA ARG A 133 -7.71 -19.21 7.91
C ARG A 133 -7.44 -18.58 9.27
N ASN A 134 -6.61 -19.23 10.10
CA ASN A 134 -6.23 -18.70 11.41
C ASN A 134 -5.39 -17.42 11.29
N LEU A 135 -4.43 -17.38 10.34
CA LEU A 135 -3.63 -16.19 10.06
C LEU A 135 -4.53 -15.05 9.57
N ALA A 136 -5.36 -15.31 8.56
CA ALA A 136 -6.27 -14.31 8.00
C ALA A 136 -7.22 -13.74 9.07
N LYS A 137 -7.82 -14.61 9.89
CA LYS A 137 -8.68 -14.20 11.00
C LYS A 137 -7.95 -13.27 11.96
N GLY A 138 -6.78 -13.67 12.48
CA GLY A 138 -6.03 -12.85 13.44
C GLY A 138 -5.57 -11.52 12.85
N ILE A 139 -5.13 -11.51 11.58
CA ILE A 139 -4.73 -10.30 10.86
C ILE A 139 -5.91 -9.33 10.72
N VAL A 140 -7.05 -9.79 10.23
CA VAL A 140 -8.25 -8.97 10.01
C VAL A 140 -8.82 -8.44 11.33
N GLU A 141 -8.85 -9.28 12.39
CA GLU A 141 -9.24 -8.85 13.73
C GLU A 141 -8.29 -7.77 14.30
N GLY A 142 -6.97 -7.89 14.06
CA GLY A 142 -5.99 -6.89 14.47
C GLY A 142 -6.20 -5.54 13.78
N ILE A 143 -6.35 -5.55 12.47
CA ILE A 143 -6.62 -4.36 11.65
C ILE A 143 -7.92 -3.68 12.10
N GLY A 144 -9.02 -4.46 12.17
CA GLY A 144 -10.33 -3.94 12.55
C GLY A 144 -10.35 -3.39 13.98
N SER A 145 -9.75 -4.10 14.92
CA SER A 145 -9.66 -3.66 16.32
C SER A 145 -8.94 -2.32 16.46
N TYR A 146 -7.79 -2.19 15.79
CA TYR A 146 -7.01 -0.95 15.86
C TYR A 146 -7.71 0.21 15.14
N GLY A 147 -8.07 0.01 13.86
CA GLY A 147 -8.72 1.03 13.03
C GLY A 147 -10.03 1.56 13.63
N ASN A 148 -10.89 0.65 14.11
CA ASN A 148 -12.17 1.02 14.74
C ASN A 148 -11.96 1.83 16.03
N ALA A 149 -10.99 1.43 16.88
CA ALA A 149 -10.74 2.11 18.15
C ALA A 149 -10.14 3.52 17.96
N VAL A 150 -9.21 3.70 17.01
CA VAL A 150 -8.68 5.04 16.68
C VAL A 150 -9.69 5.91 15.93
N GLY A 151 -10.72 5.30 15.35
CA GLY A 151 -11.77 6.02 14.60
C GLY A 151 -11.30 6.52 13.23
N VAL A 152 -10.50 5.72 12.52
CA VAL A 152 -10.11 5.95 11.12
C VAL A 152 -10.81 4.93 10.23
N PRO A 153 -11.64 5.36 9.24
CA PRO A 153 -12.43 4.45 8.43
C PRO A 153 -11.54 3.59 7.52
N ILE A 154 -11.82 2.28 7.47
CA ILE A 154 -11.19 1.37 6.50
C ILE A 154 -12.13 1.25 5.30
N VAL A 155 -11.79 1.95 4.22
CA VAL A 155 -12.72 2.21 3.11
C VAL A 155 -12.57 1.24 1.94
N GLY A 156 -11.61 0.32 1.98
CA GLY A 156 -11.38 -0.64 0.90
C GLY A 156 -10.10 -1.43 1.08
N GLY A 157 -9.62 -2.02 0.00
CA GLY A 157 -8.38 -2.77 0.00
C GLY A 157 -8.36 -3.83 -1.11
N LYS A 158 -7.26 -4.59 -1.13
CA LYS A 158 -7.07 -5.74 -2.04
C LYS A 158 -6.82 -6.98 -1.23
N THR A 159 -7.58 -8.05 -1.46
CA THR A 159 -7.32 -9.37 -0.87
C THR A 159 -7.05 -10.39 -1.96
N PHE A 160 -5.98 -11.16 -1.79
CA PHE A 160 -5.55 -12.14 -2.76
C PHE A 160 -5.10 -13.44 -2.06
N TYR A 161 -5.40 -14.59 -2.65
CA TYR A 161 -5.04 -15.91 -2.13
C TYR A 161 -4.18 -16.68 -3.12
N SER A 162 -3.06 -17.23 -2.64
CA SER A 162 -2.22 -18.14 -3.42
C SER A 162 -1.34 -18.98 -2.50
N PRO A 163 -1.09 -20.27 -2.83
CA PRO A 163 -0.22 -21.13 -2.01
C PRO A 163 1.16 -20.56 -1.72
N CYS A 164 1.68 -19.65 -2.58
CA CYS A 164 2.99 -19.01 -2.35
C CYS A 164 3.06 -18.13 -1.11
N TYR A 165 1.93 -17.82 -0.47
CA TYR A 165 1.85 -17.04 0.78
C TYR A 165 1.51 -17.89 2.01
N ASN A 166 1.56 -19.23 1.93
CA ASN A 166 1.13 -20.14 3.02
C ASN A 166 1.80 -19.84 4.36
N ASP A 167 3.08 -19.57 4.36
CA ASP A 167 3.90 -19.35 5.55
C ASP A 167 4.36 -17.91 5.71
N ASN A 168 4.13 -17.08 4.70
CA ASN A 168 4.51 -15.68 4.67
C ASN A 168 3.36 -14.84 4.08
N PRO A 169 2.29 -14.58 4.86
CA PRO A 169 1.22 -13.68 4.45
C PRO A 169 1.77 -12.26 4.31
N LEU A 170 1.24 -11.50 3.35
CA LEU A 170 1.58 -10.10 3.22
C LEU A 170 0.47 -9.24 3.81
N VAL A 171 0.88 -8.27 4.63
CA VAL A 171 0.00 -7.26 5.23
C VAL A 171 0.58 -5.89 4.88
N ASN A 172 -0.09 -5.19 3.99
CA ASN A 172 0.31 -3.87 3.56
C ASN A 172 -0.75 -2.86 4.01
N ALA A 173 -0.44 -2.13 5.05
CA ALA A 173 -1.32 -1.11 5.63
C ALA A 173 -1.15 0.22 4.89
N PHE A 174 -2.24 0.77 4.38
CA PHE A 174 -2.31 2.09 3.78
C PHE A 174 -3.07 3.03 4.70
N SER A 175 -2.54 4.24 4.90
CA SER A 175 -3.29 5.32 5.52
C SER A 175 -3.13 6.61 4.73
N ALA A 176 -4.14 7.48 4.88
CA ALA A 176 -4.14 8.79 4.28
C ALA A 176 -4.93 9.78 5.13
N GLY A 177 -4.64 11.07 4.93
CA GLY A 177 -5.30 12.13 5.67
C GLY A 177 -5.30 13.45 4.92
N PHE A 178 -6.24 14.29 5.28
CA PHE A 178 -6.31 15.65 4.74
C PHE A 178 -5.55 16.62 5.62
N VAL A 179 -4.85 17.57 5.00
CA VAL A 179 -4.10 18.63 5.67
C VAL A 179 -4.37 19.97 4.99
N ARG A 180 -4.57 21.03 5.81
CA ARG A 180 -4.56 22.40 5.29
C ARG A 180 -3.14 22.76 4.87
N LEU A 181 -2.95 23.35 3.70
CA LEU A 181 -1.62 23.65 3.14
C LEU A 181 -0.79 24.57 4.07
N ASP A 182 -1.43 25.44 4.83
CA ASP A 182 -0.79 26.31 5.83
C ASP A 182 -0.44 25.62 7.16
N LYS A 183 -0.78 24.33 7.30
CA LYS A 183 -0.54 23.49 8.49
C LYS A 183 0.32 22.25 8.17
N MET A 184 0.85 22.13 6.97
CA MET A 184 1.75 21.02 6.63
C MET A 184 2.97 21.02 7.55
N ALA A 185 3.28 19.86 8.11
CA ALA A 185 4.49 19.63 8.91
C ALA A 185 5.61 19.03 8.05
N SER A 186 6.85 19.17 8.51
CA SER A 186 8.03 18.62 7.88
C SER A 186 9.05 18.19 8.93
N SER A 187 9.81 17.15 8.64
CA SER A 187 10.92 16.68 9.50
C SER A 187 12.23 17.49 9.30
N GLN A 188 12.24 18.53 8.45
CA GLN A 188 13.45 19.24 8.02
C GLN A 188 13.61 20.66 8.59
N THR A 189 12.81 21.03 9.59
CA THR A 189 12.71 22.41 10.09
C THR A 189 13.38 22.65 11.43
N ALA A 190 14.05 21.64 12.02
CA ALA A 190 14.77 21.75 13.28
C ALA A 190 15.99 22.69 13.19
N LYS A 191 16.28 23.40 14.27
CA LYS A 191 17.40 24.36 14.41
C LYS A 191 18.24 24.05 15.62
N PRO A 192 19.53 24.41 15.64
CA PRO A 192 20.34 24.35 16.85
C PRO A 192 19.71 25.16 17.99
N GLY A 193 19.63 24.58 19.18
CA GLY A 193 18.97 25.15 20.37
C GLY A 193 17.52 24.69 20.56
N ASP A 194 16.90 24.05 19.56
CA ASP A 194 15.59 23.42 19.72
C ASP A 194 15.71 22.12 20.56
N TYR A 195 14.68 21.79 21.29
CA TYR A 195 14.65 20.60 22.16
C TYR A 195 13.95 19.44 21.46
N ALA A 196 14.54 18.25 21.58
CA ALA A 196 13.93 16.98 21.20
C ALA A 196 13.05 16.47 22.34
N VAL A 197 11.76 16.39 22.10
CA VAL A 197 10.71 16.03 23.06
C VAL A 197 10.05 14.72 22.63
N LEU A 198 10.11 13.69 23.46
CA LEU A 198 9.39 12.44 23.29
C LEU A 198 7.97 12.59 23.84
N LEU A 199 6.97 12.32 23.04
CA LEU A 199 5.55 12.37 23.37
C LEU A 199 4.89 11.00 23.17
N GLY A 200 4.07 10.54 24.10
CA GLY A 200 3.29 9.31 24.01
C GLY A 200 3.76 8.24 25.00
N SER A 201 3.66 6.98 24.62
CA SER A 201 3.96 5.81 25.46
C SER A 201 5.38 5.75 25.95
N LYS A 202 5.59 5.11 27.12
CA LYS A 202 6.91 4.80 27.66
C LYS A 202 7.62 3.73 26.84
N THR A 203 8.93 3.86 26.73
CA THR A 203 9.79 2.92 26.01
C THR A 203 9.93 1.60 26.79
N GLY A 204 9.65 0.48 26.17
CA GLY A 204 9.85 -0.88 26.66
C GLY A 204 10.72 -1.71 25.71
N ARG A 205 10.85 -3.02 25.97
CA ARG A 205 11.60 -3.96 25.12
C ARG A 205 10.78 -4.50 23.93
N ASP A 206 9.85 -3.71 23.42
CA ASP A 206 9.04 -4.10 22.27
C ASP A 206 9.77 -3.86 20.96
N GLY A 207 9.70 -4.81 20.03
CA GLY A 207 10.23 -4.65 18.69
C GLY A 207 11.75 -4.48 18.61
N ILE A 208 12.49 -4.75 19.68
CA ILE A 208 13.95 -4.64 19.65
C ILE A 208 14.52 -5.53 18.54
N ALA A 209 15.32 -4.93 17.65
CA ALA A 209 15.82 -5.54 16.42
C ALA A 209 14.72 -5.96 15.42
N GLY A 210 13.51 -5.39 15.47
CA GLY A 210 12.43 -5.63 14.52
C GLY A 210 12.85 -5.33 13.07
N ALA A 211 13.55 -4.23 12.84
CA ALA A 211 14.11 -3.88 11.54
C ALA A 211 15.14 -4.93 11.03
N SER A 212 15.97 -5.48 11.91
CA SER A 212 16.90 -6.56 11.57
C SER A 212 16.18 -7.88 11.33
N PHE A 213 15.09 -8.14 12.07
CA PHE A 213 14.22 -9.31 11.86
C PHE A 213 13.51 -9.25 10.50
N ALA A 214 12.99 -8.11 10.09
CA ALA A 214 12.38 -7.88 8.79
C ALA A 214 13.39 -7.93 7.61
N SER A 215 14.68 -8.02 7.89
CA SER A 215 15.78 -8.14 6.92
C SER A 215 16.34 -9.56 6.79
N ARG A 216 15.58 -10.59 7.21
CA ARG A 216 15.96 -12.02 7.16
C ARG A 216 14.78 -12.88 6.69
N GLU A 217 15.11 -14.09 6.22
CA GLU A 217 14.10 -15.13 5.94
C GLU A 217 13.39 -15.59 7.23
N LEU A 218 12.12 -15.98 7.10
CA LEU A 218 11.36 -16.59 8.19
C LEU A 218 11.80 -18.05 8.37
N ASP A 219 12.21 -18.42 9.57
CA ASP A 219 12.61 -19.77 9.97
C ASP A 219 11.79 -20.30 11.17
N GLU A 220 12.08 -21.53 11.61
CA GLU A 220 11.41 -22.11 12.76
C GLU A 220 11.71 -21.37 14.07
N ASP A 221 12.90 -20.76 14.18
CA ASP A 221 13.32 -19.96 15.33
C ASP A 221 12.63 -18.58 15.36
N SER A 222 12.05 -18.14 14.24
CA SER A 222 11.24 -16.91 14.16
C SER A 222 10.05 -16.91 15.12
N LYS A 223 9.51 -18.12 15.47
CA LYS A 223 8.48 -18.28 16.51
C LYS A 223 8.97 -18.01 17.92
N ALA A 224 10.28 -18.13 18.17
CA ALA A 224 10.91 -17.77 19.43
C ALA A 224 11.18 -16.27 19.57
N SER A 225 11.03 -15.51 18.50
CA SER A 225 11.33 -14.07 18.39
C SER A 225 10.21 -13.17 18.95
N LYS A 226 9.45 -13.65 19.94
CA LYS A 226 8.37 -12.87 20.59
C LYS A 226 8.79 -11.49 21.11
N PRO A 227 10.02 -11.27 21.63
CA PRO A 227 10.46 -9.93 22.05
C PRO A 227 10.59 -8.93 20.89
N GLN A 228 10.63 -9.39 19.64
CA GLN A 228 10.69 -8.55 18.44
C GLN A 228 9.30 -8.10 17.95
N ILE A 229 8.24 -8.55 18.62
CA ILE A 229 6.87 -8.18 18.29
C ILE A 229 6.51 -6.89 19.02
N GLN A 230 5.97 -5.96 18.28
CA GLN A 230 5.38 -4.75 18.81
C GLN A 230 3.98 -5.03 19.37
N ILE A 231 3.57 -4.27 20.37
CA ILE A 231 2.22 -4.33 20.94
C ILE A 231 1.61 -2.95 20.80
N GLY A 232 0.46 -2.86 20.15
CA GLY A 232 -0.22 -1.59 19.92
C GLY A 232 -1.34 -1.32 20.94
N ASP A 233 -1.48 -0.06 21.34
CA ASP A 233 -2.58 0.47 22.14
C ASP A 233 -3.36 1.53 21.34
N PRO A 234 -4.45 1.15 20.65
CA PRO A 234 -5.21 2.09 19.82
C PRO A 234 -5.88 3.20 20.62
N PHE A 235 -6.09 3.04 21.94
CA PHE A 235 -6.61 4.09 22.78
C PHE A 235 -5.56 5.19 23.00
N GLU A 236 -4.34 4.81 23.33
CA GLU A 236 -3.23 5.75 23.47
C GLU A 236 -2.89 6.42 22.13
N GLU A 237 -2.92 5.68 21.03
CA GLU A 237 -2.78 6.24 19.66
C GLU A 237 -3.84 7.31 19.39
N LYS A 238 -5.10 7.07 19.78
CA LYS A 238 -6.17 8.07 19.62
C LYS A 238 -5.86 9.37 20.38
N LEU A 239 -5.39 9.28 21.60
CA LEU A 239 -5.00 10.45 22.39
C LEU A 239 -3.81 11.17 21.77
N LEU A 240 -2.85 10.40 21.24
CA LEU A 240 -1.67 10.92 20.55
C LEU A 240 -2.05 11.68 19.27
N ILE A 241 -2.97 11.15 18.46
CA ILE A 241 -3.52 11.83 17.28
C ILE A 241 -4.09 13.21 17.68
N GLU A 242 -4.99 13.25 18.65
CA GLU A 242 -5.65 14.50 19.03
C GLU A 242 -4.65 15.52 19.62
N CYS A 243 -3.71 15.05 20.45
CA CYS A 243 -2.65 15.89 20.98
C CYS A 243 -1.78 16.50 19.88
N CYS A 244 -1.31 15.69 18.93
CA CYS A 244 -0.49 16.16 17.82
C CYS A 244 -1.23 17.16 16.93
N MET A 245 -2.51 16.91 16.63
CA MET A 245 -3.33 17.84 15.84
C MET A 245 -3.48 19.19 16.56
N ASP A 246 -3.74 19.19 17.87
CA ASP A 246 -3.84 20.41 18.65
C ASP A 246 -2.52 21.19 18.77
N LEU A 247 -1.37 20.46 18.90
CA LEU A 247 -0.04 21.07 18.89
C LEU A 247 0.27 21.75 17.55
N LEU A 248 -0.09 21.11 16.44
CA LEU A 248 0.06 21.67 15.09
C LEU A 248 -0.84 22.89 14.88
N ASP A 249 -2.10 22.80 15.28
CA ASP A 249 -3.09 23.89 15.15
C ASP A 249 -2.65 25.16 15.89
N LYS A 250 -1.99 24.98 17.03
CA LYS A 250 -1.44 26.07 17.85
C LYS A 250 -0.02 26.47 17.46
N LYS A 251 0.58 25.81 16.45
CA LYS A 251 1.97 26.04 15.99
C LYS A 251 3.02 25.94 17.10
N LEU A 252 2.83 24.95 17.98
CA LEU A 252 3.69 24.74 19.14
C LEU A 252 4.94 23.89 18.86
N ILE A 253 5.00 23.22 17.72
CA ILE A 253 6.12 22.37 17.32
C ILE A 253 6.77 22.89 16.05
N ALA A 254 8.09 22.75 15.97
CA ALA A 254 8.89 23.13 14.80
C ALA A 254 8.97 21.97 13.78
N SER A 255 9.10 20.73 14.26
CA SER A 255 9.24 19.53 13.45
C SER A 255 8.66 18.34 14.20
N MET A 256 8.27 17.30 13.46
CA MET A 256 7.71 16.06 14.02
C MET A 256 8.10 14.86 13.17
N GLN A 257 8.40 13.74 13.85
CA GLN A 257 8.70 12.46 13.22
C GLN A 257 8.00 11.35 14.01
N ASP A 258 7.46 10.36 13.33
CA ASP A 258 7.00 9.13 13.98
C ASP A 258 8.20 8.29 14.48
N MET A 259 7.92 7.35 15.35
CA MET A 259 8.91 6.43 15.89
C MET A 259 8.57 4.99 15.46
N GLY A 260 8.77 4.71 14.18
CA GLY A 260 8.60 3.40 13.57
C GLY A 260 9.82 2.49 13.75
N ALA A 261 10.32 1.93 12.65
CA ALA A 261 11.50 1.08 12.63
C ALA A 261 12.71 1.79 13.25
N ALA A 262 13.47 1.06 14.09
CA ALA A 262 14.60 1.56 14.87
C ALA A 262 14.25 2.73 15.83
N GLY A 263 13.00 2.95 16.15
CA GLY A 263 12.51 3.79 17.24
C GLY A 263 13.10 5.20 17.32
N ILE A 264 13.66 5.56 18.50
CA ILE A 264 14.24 6.89 18.72
C ILE A 264 15.51 7.12 17.90
N LEU A 265 16.23 6.07 17.53
CA LEU A 265 17.44 6.19 16.71
C LEU A 265 17.11 6.76 15.33
N SER A 266 16.18 6.12 14.61
CA SER A 266 15.81 6.56 13.25
C SER A 266 15.18 7.96 13.26
N SER A 267 14.17 8.18 14.12
CA SER A 267 13.47 9.46 14.18
C SER A 267 14.40 10.64 14.48
N SER A 268 15.27 10.50 15.49
CA SER A 268 16.17 11.59 15.90
C SER A 268 17.34 11.80 14.92
N SER A 269 17.92 10.72 14.37
CA SER A 269 19.00 10.83 13.39
C SER A 269 18.52 11.40 12.06
N GLU A 270 17.32 11.02 11.61
CA GLU A 270 16.73 11.56 10.39
C GLU A 270 16.43 13.05 10.49
N ILE A 271 15.78 13.49 11.58
CA ILE A 271 15.55 14.93 11.81
C ILE A 271 16.88 15.69 11.80
N ALA A 272 17.87 15.22 12.55
CA ALA A 272 19.15 15.88 12.64
C ALA A 272 19.86 15.95 11.27
N HIS A 273 19.89 14.83 10.53
CA HIS A 273 20.55 14.78 9.22
C HIS A 273 19.83 15.66 8.19
N LYS A 274 18.50 15.53 8.05
CA LYS A 274 17.67 16.28 7.08
C LYS A 274 17.69 17.79 7.35
N SER A 275 17.73 18.20 8.63
CA SER A 275 17.83 19.62 9.02
C SER A 275 19.28 20.17 8.97
N GLY A 276 20.28 19.32 8.66
CA GLY A 276 21.68 19.71 8.64
C GLY A 276 22.27 20.04 10.02
N CYS A 277 21.65 19.55 11.09
CA CYS A 277 22.01 19.74 12.49
C CYS A 277 22.77 18.54 13.07
N GLY A 278 23.24 18.66 14.30
CA GLY A 278 23.55 17.57 15.21
C GLY A 278 22.47 17.42 16.28
N ILE A 279 22.55 16.37 17.08
CA ILE A 279 21.67 16.15 18.23
C ILE A 279 22.44 15.50 19.39
N ASP A 280 22.18 15.96 20.59
CA ASP A 280 22.70 15.42 21.85
C ASP A 280 21.54 14.79 22.63
N ILE A 281 21.54 13.45 22.80
CA ILE A 281 20.46 12.71 23.48
C ILE A 281 20.95 12.25 24.86
N GLN A 282 20.10 12.40 25.87
CA GLN A 282 20.29 12.01 27.26
C GLN A 282 19.47 10.73 27.55
N VAL A 283 20.14 9.59 27.63
CA VAL A 283 19.46 8.27 27.78
C VAL A 283 18.60 8.20 29.03
N GLU A 284 19.07 8.74 30.14
CA GLU A 284 18.37 8.74 31.42
C GLU A 284 17.10 9.60 31.48
N LYS A 285 16.90 10.46 30.47
CA LYS A 285 15.68 11.29 30.36
C LYS A 285 14.57 10.62 29.56
N ILE A 286 14.86 9.51 28.87
CA ILE A 286 13.84 8.78 28.10
C ILE A 286 12.93 8.05 29.08
N PRO A 287 11.61 8.27 29.04
CA PRO A 287 10.64 7.57 29.90
C PRO A 287 10.64 6.06 29.57
N LEU A 288 10.92 5.25 30.59
CA LEU A 288 11.00 3.80 30.44
C LEU A 288 9.82 3.12 31.15
N ARG A 289 9.28 2.07 30.52
CA ARG A 289 8.28 1.16 31.10
C ARG A 289 8.94 0.03 31.89
N GLU A 290 10.16 -0.33 31.52
CA GLU A 290 10.90 -1.44 32.10
C GLU A 290 12.21 -0.94 32.74
N ALA A 291 12.59 -1.56 33.87
CA ALA A 291 13.84 -1.26 34.54
C ALA A 291 15.05 -1.87 33.80
N ASP A 292 16.23 -1.32 34.08
CA ASP A 292 17.53 -1.86 33.66
C ASP A 292 17.69 -2.06 32.16
N MET A 293 17.05 -1.24 31.35
CA MET A 293 17.27 -1.22 29.90
C MET A 293 18.67 -0.67 29.58
N LEU A 294 19.36 -1.36 28.67
CA LEU A 294 20.64 -0.91 28.13
C LEU A 294 20.44 0.21 27.10
N PRO A 295 21.41 1.10 26.87
CA PRO A 295 21.27 2.18 25.87
C PRO A 295 20.85 1.68 24.50
N TRP A 296 21.46 0.63 23.98
CA TRP A 296 21.08 0.06 22.68
C TRP A 296 19.62 -0.47 22.66
N GLU A 297 19.14 -1.11 23.75
CA GLU A 297 17.75 -1.55 23.85
C GLU A 297 16.78 -0.37 23.79
N ILE A 298 17.13 0.76 24.42
CA ILE A 298 16.31 1.98 24.43
C ILE A 298 16.24 2.61 23.04
N PHE A 299 17.39 2.69 22.35
CA PHE A 299 17.47 3.30 21.02
C PHE A 299 16.80 2.46 19.93
N LEU A 300 16.88 1.13 20.03
CA LEU A 300 16.35 0.20 19.05
C LEU A 300 14.95 -0.31 19.39
N SER A 301 14.37 0.13 20.50
CA SER A 301 12.99 -0.19 20.87
C SER A 301 12.01 0.42 19.87
N GLU A 302 11.08 -0.40 19.37
CA GLU A 302 9.99 0.00 18.49
C GLU A 302 8.65 0.04 19.26
N SER A 303 8.67 0.38 20.57
CA SER A 303 7.42 0.62 21.32
C SER A 303 6.55 1.60 20.57
N GLN A 304 5.29 1.25 20.41
CA GLN A 304 4.32 1.98 19.59
C GLN A 304 3.81 3.25 20.29
N GLU A 305 2.97 4.00 19.63
CA GLU A 305 2.27 5.20 20.14
C GLU A 305 3.24 6.28 20.67
N ARG A 306 4.32 6.52 19.93
CA ARG A 306 5.33 7.56 20.27
C ARG A 306 5.60 8.46 19.07
N MET A 307 5.77 9.75 19.36
CA MET A 307 6.23 10.77 18.40
C MET A 307 7.42 11.52 18.95
N LEU A 308 8.39 11.83 18.10
CA LEU A 308 9.49 12.74 18.41
C LEU A 308 9.14 14.13 17.87
N LEU A 309 9.06 15.09 18.77
CA LEU A 309 8.77 16.48 18.47
C LEU A 309 10.04 17.31 18.61
N ILE A 310 10.19 18.31 17.76
CA ILE A 310 11.21 19.35 17.93
C ILE A 310 10.47 20.64 18.34
N VAL A 311 10.90 21.20 19.46
CA VAL A 311 10.18 22.28 20.16
C VAL A 311 11.15 23.41 20.54
N GLU A 312 10.83 24.64 20.18
CA GLU A 312 11.54 25.84 20.61
C GLU A 312 11.37 26.06 22.12
N GLU A 313 12.39 26.59 22.81
CA GLU A 313 12.42 26.72 24.28
C GLU A 313 11.16 27.38 24.86
N GLU A 314 10.71 28.48 24.25
CA GLU A 314 9.54 29.24 24.71
C GLU A 314 8.21 28.50 24.56
N LYS A 315 8.19 27.42 23.77
CA LYS A 315 6.99 26.60 23.53
C LYS A 315 6.93 25.31 24.36
N LEU A 316 7.96 25.01 25.13
CA LEU A 316 8.04 23.77 25.94
C LEU A 316 6.89 23.67 26.94
N GLU A 317 6.65 24.74 27.73
CA GLU A 317 5.58 24.74 28.75
C GLU A 317 4.18 24.52 28.15
N PRO A 318 3.76 25.20 27.08
CA PRO A 318 2.54 24.88 26.36
C PRO A 318 2.46 23.43 25.84
N VAL A 319 3.55 22.86 25.31
CA VAL A 319 3.60 21.47 24.84
C VAL A 319 3.38 20.49 25.99
N PHE A 320 4.07 20.68 27.13
CA PHE A 320 3.85 19.85 28.32
C PHE A 320 2.46 19.96 28.90
N ALA A 321 1.87 21.17 28.89
CA ALA A 321 0.50 21.38 29.31
C ALA A 321 -0.50 20.64 28.42
N MET A 322 -0.25 20.60 27.09
CA MET A 322 -1.07 19.88 26.13
C MET A 322 -0.98 18.38 26.33
N ALA A 323 0.24 17.81 26.43
CA ALA A 323 0.46 16.39 26.71
C ALA A 323 -0.26 15.96 28.00
N LYS A 324 -0.15 16.77 29.08
CA LYS A 324 -0.85 16.52 30.35
C LYS A 324 -2.38 16.56 30.19
N HIS A 325 -2.91 17.45 29.34
CA HIS A 325 -4.35 17.53 29.05
C HIS A 325 -4.87 16.22 28.47
N TYR A 326 -4.11 15.61 27.55
CA TYR A 326 -4.44 14.32 26.94
C TYR A 326 -4.00 13.10 27.77
N GLY A 327 -3.30 13.30 28.89
CA GLY A 327 -2.84 12.22 29.77
C GLY A 327 -1.64 11.45 29.21
N LEU A 328 -0.91 12.03 28.25
CA LEU A 328 0.26 11.42 27.64
C LEU A 328 1.55 11.73 28.39
N ASP A 329 2.50 10.79 28.41
CA ASP A 329 3.85 11.05 28.86
C ASP A 329 4.56 12.00 27.87
N CYS A 330 5.37 12.93 28.43
CA CYS A 330 6.11 13.90 27.65
C CYS A 330 7.42 14.25 28.35
N ALA A 331 8.56 14.14 27.64
CA ALA A 331 9.88 14.38 28.22
C ALA A 331 10.84 15.01 27.22
N ILE A 332 11.65 15.99 27.68
CA ILE A 332 12.82 16.45 26.93
C ILE A 332 13.89 15.34 26.98
N VAL A 333 14.23 14.79 25.83
CA VAL A 333 15.19 13.69 25.70
C VAL A 333 16.52 14.12 25.09
N GLY A 334 16.58 15.31 24.50
CA GLY A 334 17.79 15.84 23.88
C GLY A 334 17.64 17.29 23.40
N GLU A 335 18.69 17.76 22.74
CA GLU A 335 18.79 19.12 22.19
C GLU A 335 19.47 19.08 20.82
N MET A 336 18.97 19.87 19.88
CA MET A 336 19.53 20.06 18.54
C MET A 336 20.77 20.95 18.61
N THR A 337 21.85 20.59 17.92
CA THR A 337 23.14 21.30 17.96
C THR A 337 23.62 21.66 16.55
N ASP A 338 24.61 22.55 16.45
CA ASP A 338 25.30 22.88 15.19
C ASP A 338 26.47 21.91 14.86
N SER A 339 26.72 20.92 15.72
CA SER A 339 27.89 20.03 15.66
C SER A 339 27.90 19.06 14.47
N LYS A 340 26.72 18.82 13.84
CA LYS A 340 26.50 17.74 12.83
C LYS A 340 26.91 16.37 13.36
N ARG A 341 26.84 16.18 14.69
CA ARG A 341 27.11 14.93 15.38
C ARG A 341 25.86 14.41 16.03
N TYR A 342 25.70 13.11 16.02
CA TYR A 342 24.75 12.35 16.80
C TYR A 342 25.48 11.88 18.05
N ARG A 343 25.14 12.44 19.21
CA ARG A 343 25.79 12.12 20.48
C ARG A 343 24.80 11.52 21.45
N VAL A 344 25.24 10.47 22.12
CA VAL A 344 24.48 9.77 23.14
C VAL A 344 25.19 9.92 24.46
N TYR A 345 24.51 10.51 25.43
CA TYR A 345 25.01 10.67 26.79
C TYR A 345 24.25 9.78 27.78
N LYS A 346 24.94 9.23 28.77
CA LYS A 346 24.32 8.53 29.90
C LYS A 346 24.91 9.09 31.18
N ASN A 347 24.09 9.71 32.02
CA ASN A 347 24.51 10.38 33.26
C ASN A 347 25.69 11.36 33.04
N GLY A 348 25.66 12.10 31.96
CA GLY A 348 26.66 13.07 31.57
C GLY A 348 27.95 12.48 30.94
N VAL A 349 28.03 11.16 30.77
CA VAL A 349 29.16 10.48 30.09
C VAL A 349 28.78 10.26 28.61
N LEU A 350 29.69 10.61 27.71
CA LEU A 350 29.55 10.37 26.28
C LEU A 350 29.72 8.88 25.97
N GLU A 351 28.67 8.21 25.55
CA GLU A 351 28.65 6.77 25.24
C GLU A 351 28.82 6.50 23.73
N ALA A 352 28.34 7.41 22.86
CA ALA A 352 28.51 7.30 21.40
C ALA A 352 28.62 8.67 20.76
N GLU A 353 29.45 8.79 19.71
CA GLU A 353 29.55 9.99 18.86
C GLU A 353 29.73 9.62 17.39
N LEU A 354 28.73 9.89 16.58
CA LEU A 354 28.70 9.58 15.15
C LEU A 354 28.44 10.84 14.32
N PRO A 355 29.01 10.98 13.11
CA PRO A 355 28.49 11.96 12.16
C PRO A 355 27.04 11.65 11.84
N THR A 356 26.14 12.65 11.78
CA THR A 356 24.73 12.41 11.38
C THR A 356 24.63 11.79 9.99
N SER A 357 25.59 12.10 9.10
CA SER A 357 25.66 11.51 7.76
C SER A 357 25.91 10.01 7.74
N ILE A 358 26.57 9.42 8.74
CA ILE A 358 26.80 7.96 8.75
C ILE A 358 25.49 7.19 9.02
N LEU A 359 24.54 7.82 9.71
CA LEU A 359 23.23 7.26 9.98
C LEU A 359 22.23 7.55 8.84
N GLY A 360 22.36 8.71 8.16
CA GLY A 360 21.46 9.13 7.09
C GLY A 360 21.88 8.70 5.66
N ASP A 361 23.20 8.73 5.37
CA ASP A 361 23.75 8.38 4.05
C ASP A 361 24.29 6.94 4.05
N THR A 362 23.39 5.97 4.02
CA THR A 362 23.73 4.55 4.07
C THR A 362 24.32 4.06 2.74
N PRO A 363 25.18 3.02 2.72
CA PRO A 363 25.74 2.48 1.49
C PRO A 363 24.67 1.92 0.56
N GLU A 364 24.97 1.90 -0.74
CA GLU A 364 24.12 1.32 -1.76
C GLU A 364 24.76 0.04 -2.30
N ILE A 365 23.94 -1.00 -2.49
CA ILE A 365 24.36 -2.29 -3.03
C ILE A 365 23.54 -2.57 -4.28
N LEU A 366 24.20 -2.82 -5.39
CA LEU A 366 23.56 -3.31 -6.61
C LEU A 366 23.91 -4.77 -6.80
N TRP A 367 22.96 -5.65 -6.52
CA TRP A 367 23.15 -7.07 -6.66
C TRP A 367 23.20 -7.52 -8.13
N PRO A 368 23.88 -8.63 -8.46
CA PRO A 368 23.80 -9.23 -9.79
C PRO A 368 22.37 -9.63 -10.12
N ALA A 369 21.95 -9.40 -11.35
CA ALA A 369 20.64 -9.82 -11.85
C ALA A 369 20.82 -10.88 -12.95
N ALA A 370 20.06 -11.97 -12.87
CA ALA A 370 20.03 -13.02 -13.90
C ALA A 370 18.58 -13.43 -14.16
N GLU A 371 18.21 -13.56 -15.43
CA GLU A 371 16.87 -14.03 -15.80
C GLU A 371 16.63 -15.45 -15.24
N PRO A 372 15.48 -15.72 -14.57
CA PRO A 372 15.15 -17.03 -14.06
C PRO A 372 15.12 -18.09 -15.17
N LYS A 373 15.83 -19.20 -14.98
CA LYS A 373 15.94 -20.27 -15.97
C LYS A 373 14.59 -20.91 -16.32
N ASP A 374 13.64 -20.87 -15.40
CA ASP A 374 12.29 -21.39 -15.57
C ASP A 374 11.31 -20.37 -16.15
N LEU A 375 11.72 -19.11 -16.36
CA LEU A 375 10.86 -18.07 -16.91
C LEU A 375 10.22 -18.45 -18.27
N PRO A 376 10.94 -19.04 -19.24
CA PRO A 376 10.32 -19.50 -20.48
C PRO A 376 9.23 -20.57 -20.26
N ALA A 377 9.40 -21.43 -19.26
CA ALA A 377 8.40 -22.44 -18.91
C ALA A 377 7.15 -21.83 -18.24
N ARG A 378 7.33 -20.78 -17.41
CA ARG A 378 6.22 -20.01 -16.82
C ARG A 378 5.42 -19.27 -17.90
N GLN A 379 6.08 -18.86 -18.99
CA GLN A 379 5.47 -18.11 -20.09
C GLN A 379 4.80 -19.01 -21.13
N ALA A 380 5.06 -20.31 -21.09
CA ALA A 380 4.45 -21.25 -22.00
C ALA A 380 2.99 -21.56 -21.59
N ILE A 381 2.09 -21.57 -22.55
CA ILE A 381 0.66 -21.85 -22.36
C ILE A 381 0.12 -22.65 -23.54
N GLU A 382 -0.69 -23.66 -23.26
CA GLU A 382 -1.41 -24.43 -24.26
C GLU A 382 -2.87 -23.96 -24.30
N LEU A 383 -3.18 -23.01 -25.17
CA LEU A 383 -4.51 -22.41 -25.28
C LEU A 383 -5.63 -23.44 -25.52
N SER A 384 -5.34 -24.54 -26.19
CA SER A 384 -6.33 -25.62 -26.43
C SER A 384 -6.85 -26.28 -25.14
N LYS A 385 -6.07 -26.26 -24.07
CA LYS A 385 -6.47 -26.78 -22.75
C LYS A 385 -7.41 -25.83 -22.02
N LEU A 386 -7.46 -24.57 -22.43
CA LEU A 386 -8.30 -23.54 -21.82
C LEU A 386 -9.68 -23.46 -22.49
N ALA A 387 -9.93 -24.21 -23.56
CA ALA A 387 -11.21 -24.22 -24.24
C ALA A 387 -12.36 -24.52 -23.26
N SER A 388 -13.36 -23.66 -23.22
CA SER A 388 -14.53 -23.80 -22.34
C SER A 388 -15.57 -24.71 -23.00
N ALA A 389 -15.79 -25.87 -22.42
CA ALA A 389 -16.86 -26.79 -22.86
C ALA A 389 -18.23 -26.39 -22.29
N ASP A 390 -18.24 -25.71 -21.13
CA ASP A 390 -19.45 -25.22 -20.45
C ASP A 390 -19.17 -23.85 -19.80
N PRO A 391 -19.38 -22.75 -20.54
CA PRO A 391 -19.11 -21.40 -20.04
C PRO A 391 -19.90 -21.00 -18.80
N ALA A 392 -21.12 -21.53 -18.63
CA ALA A 392 -21.95 -21.28 -17.46
C ALA A 392 -21.33 -21.89 -16.20
N LYS A 393 -20.88 -23.14 -16.30
CA LYS A 393 -20.20 -23.85 -15.23
C LYS A 393 -18.87 -23.17 -14.89
N ASP A 394 -18.06 -22.79 -15.88
CA ASP A 394 -16.79 -22.11 -15.66
C ASP A 394 -16.98 -20.78 -14.92
N LEU A 395 -17.99 -20.00 -15.24
CA LEU A 395 -18.32 -18.77 -14.52
C LEU A 395 -18.75 -19.04 -13.08
N LEU A 396 -19.63 -20.03 -12.87
CA LEU A 396 -20.10 -20.44 -11.53
C LEU A 396 -19.01 -21.07 -10.65
N GLU A 397 -17.92 -21.58 -11.24
CA GLU A 397 -16.75 -22.07 -10.51
C GLU A 397 -15.78 -20.92 -10.20
N MET A 398 -15.68 -19.91 -11.06
CA MET A 398 -14.77 -18.77 -10.85
C MET A 398 -15.29 -17.74 -9.83
N LEU A 399 -16.60 -17.53 -9.75
CA LEU A 399 -17.18 -16.55 -8.81
C LEU A 399 -16.90 -16.90 -7.33
N PRO A 400 -17.11 -18.13 -6.85
CA PRO A 400 -16.87 -18.49 -5.45
C PRO A 400 -15.42 -18.83 -5.12
N CYS A 401 -14.48 -18.80 -6.11
CA CYS A 401 -13.08 -19.06 -5.81
C CYS A 401 -12.49 -17.97 -4.87
N PRO A 402 -11.45 -18.27 -4.07
CA PRO A 402 -10.91 -17.32 -3.09
C PRO A 402 -10.56 -15.94 -3.66
N ASN A 403 -10.15 -15.86 -4.94
CA ASN A 403 -9.87 -14.59 -5.63
C ASN A 403 -11.08 -14.02 -6.38
N GLY A 404 -12.21 -14.73 -6.40
CA GLY A 404 -13.44 -14.35 -7.12
C GLY A 404 -14.53 -13.77 -6.23
N HIS A 405 -14.81 -14.42 -5.10
CA HIS A 405 -15.94 -14.08 -4.23
C HIS A 405 -15.80 -12.73 -3.50
N ARG A 406 -16.90 -12.24 -2.98
CA ARG A 406 -16.93 -11.09 -2.09
C ARG A 406 -16.11 -11.38 -0.82
N LYS A 407 -15.58 -10.31 -0.23
CA LYS A 407 -14.73 -10.39 0.97
C LYS A 407 -15.48 -9.91 2.23
N ASP A 408 -16.77 -10.23 2.33
CA ASP A 408 -17.64 -9.78 3.41
C ASP A 408 -17.06 -10.15 4.80
N ALA A 409 -16.54 -11.34 4.97
CA ALA A 409 -15.90 -11.79 6.21
C ALA A 409 -14.72 -10.89 6.66
N ILE A 410 -14.10 -10.16 5.73
CA ILE A 410 -13.05 -9.17 6.02
C ILE A 410 -13.70 -7.83 6.34
N TRP A 411 -14.56 -7.34 5.45
CA TRP A 411 -15.05 -5.95 5.49
C TRP A 411 -16.08 -5.69 6.59
N GLU A 412 -16.89 -6.68 6.95
CA GLU A 412 -17.93 -6.53 8.00
C GLU A 412 -17.36 -6.21 9.38
N GLN A 413 -16.06 -6.47 9.60
CA GLN A 413 -15.37 -6.14 10.84
C GLN A 413 -14.89 -4.69 10.90
N TYR A 414 -14.88 -3.99 9.77
CA TYR A 414 -14.32 -2.65 9.64
C TYR A 414 -15.40 -1.57 9.72
N ASP A 415 -15.18 -0.57 10.57
CA ASP A 415 -15.97 0.67 10.48
C ASP A 415 -15.47 1.49 9.29
N SER A 416 -16.21 1.42 8.20
CA SER A 416 -15.91 2.17 6.97
C SER A 416 -16.58 3.54 6.92
N MET A 417 -17.40 3.90 7.92
CA MET A 417 -18.23 5.11 7.93
C MET A 417 -17.89 6.10 9.03
N VAL A 418 -17.02 5.76 9.96
CA VAL A 418 -16.54 6.69 10.98
C VAL A 418 -15.94 7.94 10.33
N GLN A 419 -16.09 9.11 10.95
CA GLN A 419 -15.82 10.45 10.41
C GLN A 419 -16.81 10.92 9.33
N LEU A 420 -17.70 10.06 8.80
CA LEU A 420 -18.82 10.40 7.90
C LEU A 420 -18.42 11.00 6.52
N HIS A 421 -17.19 10.74 6.06
CA HIS A 421 -16.69 11.24 4.77
C HIS A 421 -16.71 10.20 3.64
N THR A 422 -17.07 8.95 3.94
CA THR A 422 -17.06 7.87 2.96
C THR A 422 -18.28 7.93 2.04
N ILE A 423 -18.06 8.09 0.74
CA ILE A 423 -19.08 8.07 -0.33
C ILE A 423 -19.23 6.64 -0.87
N ALA A 424 -18.11 5.96 -1.11
CA ALA A 424 -18.04 4.57 -1.54
C ALA A 424 -16.98 3.84 -0.74
N GLY A 425 -17.35 2.71 -0.15
CA GLY A 425 -16.52 1.93 0.76
C GLY A 425 -16.26 0.51 0.27
N PRO A 426 -15.99 -0.44 1.18
CA PRO A 426 -15.65 -1.81 0.85
C PRO A 426 -16.69 -2.47 -0.07
N GLY A 427 -16.20 -3.28 -1.01
CA GLY A 427 -17.05 -3.96 -2.02
C GLY A 427 -17.21 -3.18 -3.32
N GLU A 428 -16.91 -1.88 -3.35
CA GLU A 428 -16.81 -1.11 -4.60
C GLU A 428 -15.38 -1.20 -5.20
N PRO A 429 -15.23 -1.08 -6.54
CA PRO A 429 -13.92 -1.18 -7.20
C PRO A 429 -12.95 -0.06 -6.84
N ALA A 430 -13.45 1.07 -6.33
CA ALA A 430 -12.66 2.20 -5.86
C ALA A 430 -13.28 2.75 -4.58
N ALA A 431 -12.44 3.13 -3.63
CA ALA A 431 -12.88 3.89 -2.46
C ALA A 431 -13.03 5.37 -2.82
N ILE A 432 -14.08 6.01 -2.32
CA ILE A 432 -14.37 7.42 -2.62
C ILE A 432 -14.70 8.12 -1.31
N VAL A 433 -13.96 9.19 -1.02
CA VAL A 433 -14.13 9.98 0.20
C VAL A 433 -14.26 11.47 -0.12
N GLU A 434 -15.03 12.19 0.67
CA GLU A 434 -15.18 13.65 0.53
C GLU A 434 -13.88 14.37 0.95
N VAL A 435 -13.51 15.39 0.19
CA VAL A 435 -12.50 16.36 0.65
C VAL A 435 -13.19 17.34 1.60
N PRO A 436 -12.71 17.50 2.86
CA PRO A 436 -13.40 18.28 3.88
C PRO A 436 -13.78 19.70 3.41
N ASP A 437 -14.95 20.16 3.78
CA ASP A 437 -15.47 21.52 3.51
C ASP A 437 -15.51 21.91 2.02
N THR A 438 -15.48 20.94 1.10
CA THR A 438 -15.51 21.18 -0.34
C THR A 438 -16.60 20.34 -1.04
N HIS A 439 -16.80 20.59 -2.33
CA HIS A 439 -17.65 19.73 -3.17
C HIS A 439 -16.83 18.71 -3.99
N ARG A 440 -15.61 18.40 -3.52
CA ARG A 440 -14.66 17.51 -4.18
C ARG A 440 -14.66 16.12 -3.56
N ALA A 441 -14.18 15.15 -4.30
CA ALA A 441 -13.94 13.80 -3.78
C ALA A 441 -12.52 13.31 -4.13
N CYS A 442 -11.90 12.63 -3.18
CA CYS A 442 -10.71 11.83 -3.39
C CYS A 442 -11.15 10.41 -3.75
N VAL A 443 -10.56 9.85 -4.79
CA VAL A 443 -10.78 8.46 -5.22
C VAL A 443 -9.48 7.69 -5.03
N LEU A 444 -9.58 6.50 -4.48
CA LEU A 444 -8.45 5.62 -4.19
C LEU A 444 -8.68 4.26 -4.83
N THR A 445 -7.64 3.73 -5.48
CA THR A 445 -7.62 2.35 -5.97
C THR A 445 -6.37 1.65 -5.49
N MET A 446 -6.48 0.37 -5.17
CA MET A 446 -5.39 -0.48 -4.69
C MET A 446 -5.33 -1.75 -5.54
N GLU A 447 -4.20 -1.97 -6.22
CA GLU A 447 -4.05 -3.10 -7.14
C GLU A 447 -2.69 -3.79 -7.02
N ALA A 448 -2.69 -5.09 -7.31
CA ALA A 448 -1.51 -5.92 -7.49
C ALA A 448 -1.87 -7.11 -8.39
N GLU A 449 -0.91 -7.55 -9.21
CA GLU A 449 -1.10 -8.64 -10.17
C GLU A 449 -0.02 -9.75 -10.01
N PRO A 450 -0.01 -10.49 -8.88
CA PRO A 450 1.08 -11.44 -8.58
C PRO A 450 1.25 -12.55 -9.63
N TYR A 451 0.16 -13.09 -10.19
CA TYR A 451 0.23 -14.12 -11.21
C TYR A 451 0.91 -13.62 -12.49
N LYS A 452 0.60 -12.38 -12.90
CA LYS A 452 1.21 -11.74 -14.07
C LYS A 452 2.67 -11.39 -13.81
N CYS A 453 2.98 -10.88 -12.60
CA CYS A 453 4.38 -10.63 -12.20
C CYS A 453 5.22 -11.91 -12.13
N TRP A 454 4.65 -13.03 -11.75
CA TRP A 454 5.33 -14.31 -11.74
C TRP A 454 5.71 -14.80 -13.14
N THR A 455 4.84 -14.61 -14.11
CA THR A 455 5.08 -15.06 -15.49
C THR A 455 5.84 -14.04 -16.33
N ASP A 456 5.66 -12.75 -16.05
CA ASP A 456 6.38 -11.64 -16.71
C ASP A 456 6.46 -10.45 -15.74
N PRO A 457 7.57 -10.30 -14.99
CA PRO A 457 7.68 -9.29 -13.94
C PRO A 457 7.44 -7.86 -14.44
N TYR A 458 8.00 -7.51 -15.61
CA TYR A 458 7.82 -6.17 -16.21
C TYR A 458 6.36 -5.90 -16.57
N THR A 459 5.76 -6.82 -17.33
CA THR A 459 4.38 -6.66 -17.82
C THR A 459 3.37 -6.74 -16.70
N GLY A 460 3.57 -7.66 -15.74
CA GLY A 460 2.67 -7.79 -14.58
C GLY A 460 2.62 -6.56 -13.71
N ALA A 461 3.77 -5.95 -13.43
CA ALA A 461 3.85 -4.71 -12.68
C ALA A 461 3.27 -3.51 -13.45
N SER A 462 3.52 -3.44 -14.77
CA SER A 462 2.91 -2.45 -15.66
C SER A 462 1.39 -2.55 -15.66
N GLU A 463 0.84 -3.76 -15.72
CA GLU A 463 -0.60 -3.99 -15.71
C GLU A 463 -1.24 -3.63 -14.36
N ALA A 464 -0.60 -3.93 -13.24
CA ALA A 464 -1.09 -3.53 -11.91
C ALA A 464 -1.26 -2.00 -11.83
N MET A 465 -0.27 -1.24 -12.32
CA MET A 465 -0.33 0.22 -12.36
C MET A 465 -1.41 0.73 -13.31
N ALA A 466 -1.49 0.20 -14.53
CA ALA A 466 -2.51 0.60 -15.50
C ALA A 466 -3.93 0.26 -15.02
N LEU A 467 -4.11 -0.90 -14.39
CA LEU A 467 -5.42 -1.30 -13.82
C LEU A 467 -5.87 -0.35 -12.71
N SER A 468 -4.94 0.03 -11.81
CA SER A 468 -5.21 1.02 -10.76
C SER A 468 -5.67 2.36 -11.35
N LEU A 469 -4.97 2.86 -12.37
CA LEU A 469 -5.35 4.11 -13.05
C LEU A 469 -6.68 4.01 -13.81
N ARG A 470 -6.98 2.88 -14.47
CA ARG A 470 -8.29 2.67 -15.13
C ARG A 470 -9.44 2.78 -14.12
N GLY A 471 -9.24 2.25 -12.89
CA GLY A 471 -10.19 2.39 -11.79
C GLY A 471 -10.48 3.85 -11.45
N LEU A 472 -9.43 4.69 -11.31
CA LEU A 472 -9.57 6.13 -11.08
C LEU A 472 -10.32 6.82 -12.23
N TRP A 473 -9.85 6.64 -13.45
CA TRP A 473 -10.40 7.35 -14.62
C TRP A 473 -11.85 7.00 -14.89
N LEU A 474 -12.22 5.72 -14.67
CA LEU A 474 -13.60 5.28 -14.83
C LEU A 474 -14.56 6.01 -13.88
N THR A 475 -14.13 6.26 -12.63
CA THR A 475 -14.93 7.04 -11.67
C THR A 475 -15.00 8.53 -12.00
N GLY A 476 -14.15 9.02 -12.91
CA GLY A 476 -14.04 10.43 -13.27
C GLY A 476 -12.92 11.15 -12.52
N ALA A 477 -12.05 10.44 -11.82
CA ALA A 477 -10.92 11.01 -11.09
C ALA A 477 -9.69 11.17 -11.98
N ASP A 478 -9.08 12.36 -11.98
CA ASP A 478 -7.76 12.57 -12.55
C ASP A 478 -6.69 12.16 -11.54
N ALA A 479 -5.65 11.47 -12.01
CA ALA A 479 -4.61 10.93 -11.13
C ALA A 479 -3.74 12.06 -10.55
N LEU A 480 -3.50 12.02 -9.25
CA LEU A 480 -2.63 12.98 -8.54
C LEU A 480 -1.26 12.40 -8.25
N GLY A 481 -1.20 11.12 -7.93
CA GLY A 481 0.02 10.40 -7.61
C GLY A 481 -0.25 8.99 -7.08
N MET A 482 0.82 8.25 -6.86
CA MET A 482 0.75 6.89 -6.32
C MET A 482 1.75 6.66 -5.19
N THR A 483 1.43 5.70 -4.33
CA THR A 483 2.35 5.06 -3.39
C THR A 483 2.41 3.56 -3.69
N ASN A 484 3.54 2.92 -3.37
CA ASN A 484 3.69 1.48 -3.59
C ASN A 484 4.25 0.76 -2.36
N CYS A 485 3.90 -0.52 -2.23
CA CYS A 485 4.55 -1.44 -1.31
C CYS A 485 5.16 -2.59 -2.13
N LEU A 486 6.47 -2.67 -2.13
CA LEU A 486 7.24 -3.55 -3.00
C LEU A 486 7.65 -4.82 -2.24
N ASN A 487 6.84 -5.89 -2.37
CA ASN A 487 7.05 -7.14 -1.64
C ASN A 487 7.78 -8.16 -2.55
N PHE A 488 9.00 -8.53 -2.17
CA PHE A 488 9.84 -9.45 -2.92
C PHE A 488 10.60 -10.41 -1.99
N ALA A 489 11.14 -11.48 -2.58
CA ALA A 489 12.06 -12.41 -1.93
C ALA A 489 13.45 -11.75 -1.74
N SER A 490 14.47 -12.53 -1.32
CA SER A 490 15.82 -12.03 -1.09
C SER A 490 16.47 -11.41 -2.35
N PRO A 491 17.00 -10.18 -2.27
CA PRO A 491 17.69 -9.55 -3.39
C PRO A 491 19.08 -10.15 -3.67
N GLU A 492 19.61 -10.93 -2.75
CA GLU A 492 20.95 -11.54 -2.86
C GLU A 492 20.99 -12.67 -3.90
N VAL A 493 19.82 -13.23 -4.27
CA VAL A 493 19.68 -14.25 -5.29
C VAL A 493 19.48 -13.59 -6.65
N PRO A 494 20.38 -13.78 -7.64
CA PRO A 494 20.36 -13.07 -8.91
C PRO A 494 19.03 -13.15 -9.68
N GLU A 495 18.37 -14.30 -9.67
CA GLU A 495 17.09 -14.50 -10.34
C GLU A 495 15.96 -13.70 -9.64
N LYS A 496 15.97 -13.63 -8.30
CA LYS A 496 15.00 -12.87 -7.51
C LYS A 496 15.22 -11.37 -7.66
N PHE A 497 16.49 -10.95 -7.71
CA PHE A 497 16.82 -9.55 -7.98
C PHE A 497 16.45 -9.11 -9.41
N TYR A 498 16.53 -10.01 -10.40
CA TYR A 498 16.00 -9.76 -11.74
C TYR A 498 14.50 -9.50 -11.71
N GLU A 499 13.72 -10.36 -11.03
CA GLU A 499 12.26 -10.19 -10.90
C GLU A 499 11.91 -8.83 -10.25
N LEU A 500 12.59 -8.45 -9.17
CA LEU A 500 12.45 -7.15 -8.52
C LEU A 500 12.77 -6.00 -9.50
N LYS A 501 13.93 -6.04 -10.13
CA LYS A 501 14.38 -5.00 -11.06
C LYS A 501 13.41 -4.81 -12.23
N GLU A 502 12.92 -5.89 -12.82
CA GLU A 502 11.98 -5.82 -13.95
C GLU A 502 10.60 -5.31 -13.52
N CYS A 503 10.09 -5.70 -12.33
CA CYS A 503 8.87 -5.12 -11.78
C CYS A 503 9.00 -3.60 -11.57
N LEU A 504 10.09 -3.15 -10.96
CA LEU A 504 10.31 -1.70 -10.73
C LEU A 504 10.43 -0.95 -12.05
N ARG A 505 11.10 -1.53 -13.06
CA ARG A 505 11.18 -0.95 -14.40
C ARG A 505 9.79 -0.82 -15.04
N GLY A 506 8.97 -1.87 -14.97
CA GLY A 506 7.60 -1.86 -15.48
C GLY A 506 6.73 -0.78 -14.82
N LEU A 507 6.79 -0.66 -13.48
CA LEU A 507 6.10 0.40 -12.75
C LEU A 507 6.58 1.79 -13.19
N ALA A 508 7.91 2.01 -13.20
CA ALA A 508 8.49 3.31 -13.51
C ALA A 508 8.18 3.77 -14.94
N ASP A 509 8.23 2.86 -15.92
CA ASP A 509 7.91 3.14 -17.31
C ASP A 509 6.42 3.47 -17.48
N THR A 510 5.54 2.73 -16.83
CA THR A 510 4.09 2.97 -16.86
C THR A 510 3.73 4.29 -16.16
N CYS A 511 4.33 4.59 -14.98
CA CYS A 511 4.15 5.85 -14.29
C CYS A 511 4.55 7.05 -15.16
N ARG A 512 5.69 6.97 -15.87
CA ARG A 512 6.11 8.00 -16.81
C ARG A 512 5.19 8.14 -18.01
N ALA A 513 4.81 7.01 -18.60
CA ALA A 513 3.95 6.99 -19.77
C ALA A 513 2.54 7.53 -19.51
N LEU A 514 2.02 7.34 -18.31
CA LEU A 514 0.65 7.71 -17.92
C LEU A 514 0.57 8.93 -16.97
N ASP A 515 1.68 9.65 -16.81
CA ASP A 515 1.78 10.90 -16.05
C ASP A 515 1.34 10.77 -14.56
N CYS A 516 1.67 9.67 -13.91
CA CYS A 516 1.37 9.45 -12.49
C CYS A 516 2.65 9.42 -11.65
N PRO A 517 2.96 10.46 -10.86
CA PRO A 517 4.17 10.51 -10.04
C PRO A 517 4.09 9.57 -8.83
N VAL A 518 5.25 9.02 -8.43
CA VAL A 518 5.42 8.23 -7.22
C VAL A 518 5.81 9.16 -6.07
N VAL A 519 4.91 9.36 -5.12
CA VAL A 519 5.10 10.35 -4.05
C VAL A 519 5.60 9.75 -2.73
N SER A 520 5.36 8.46 -2.51
CA SER A 520 5.84 7.70 -1.35
C SER A 520 5.93 6.22 -1.69
N GLY A 521 6.41 5.40 -0.78
CA GLY A 521 6.44 3.95 -0.94
C GLY A 521 7.21 3.26 0.17
N ASN A 522 7.19 1.93 0.15
CA ASN A 522 7.89 1.05 1.06
C ASN A 522 8.44 -0.16 0.30
N VAL A 523 9.54 -0.74 0.77
CA VAL A 523 10.12 -1.97 0.25
C VAL A 523 10.18 -3.02 1.34
N SER A 524 9.65 -4.20 1.06
CA SER A 524 9.71 -5.38 1.91
C SER A 524 10.41 -6.51 1.14
N LEU A 525 11.57 -6.88 1.59
CA LEU A 525 12.38 -7.96 1.02
C LEU A 525 12.43 -9.17 1.96
N TYR A 526 13.07 -10.25 1.51
CA TYR A 526 13.19 -11.50 2.26
C TYR A 526 11.85 -12.16 2.61
N ASN A 527 10.79 -11.90 1.80
CA ASN A 527 9.50 -12.56 1.97
C ASN A 527 9.57 -13.98 1.43
N GLU A 528 10.22 -14.85 2.18
CA GLU A 528 10.43 -16.25 1.84
C GLU A 528 10.71 -17.07 3.10
N THR A 529 10.60 -18.39 2.94
CA THR A 529 11.02 -19.40 3.91
C THR A 529 12.09 -20.29 3.27
N ALA A 530 12.64 -21.22 4.03
CA ALA A 530 13.65 -22.16 3.50
C ALA A 530 13.15 -22.98 2.27
N THR A 531 11.84 -23.18 2.12
CA THR A 531 11.24 -24.01 1.06
C THR A 531 10.43 -23.23 0.04
N ASP A 532 9.87 -22.09 0.43
CA ASP A 532 8.89 -21.35 -0.36
C ASP A 532 9.23 -19.87 -0.44
N ARG A 533 8.93 -19.26 -1.58
CA ARG A 533 9.03 -17.83 -1.80
C ARG A 533 7.71 -17.26 -2.31
N ILE A 534 7.41 -16.03 -1.98
CA ILE A 534 6.28 -15.33 -2.58
C ILE A 534 6.48 -15.08 -4.07
N TYR A 535 5.39 -14.92 -4.81
CA TYR A 535 5.47 -14.30 -6.13
C TYR A 535 5.85 -12.83 -5.99
N PRO A 536 6.53 -12.21 -7.00
CA PRO A 536 6.75 -10.78 -7.02
C PRO A 536 5.41 -10.05 -6.87
N THR A 537 5.27 -9.26 -5.80
CA THR A 537 4.01 -8.65 -5.41
C THR A 537 4.18 -7.14 -5.18
N PRO A 538 4.42 -6.36 -6.24
CA PRO A 538 4.35 -4.90 -6.12
C PRO A 538 2.88 -4.49 -5.98
N LEU A 539 2.52 -3.95 -4.82
CA LEU A 539 1.22 -3.33 -4.55
C LEU A 539 1.30 -1.86 -4.91
N VAL A 540 0.31 -1.35 -5.63
CA VAL A 540 0.18 0.06 -5.97
C VAL A 540 -1.13 0.63 -5.42
N VAL A 541 -1.06 1.84 -4.87
CA VAL A 541 -2.24 2.60 -4.45
C VAL A 541 -2.19 3.94 -5.17
N THR A 542 -3.20 4.26 -5.96
CA THR A 542 -3.28 5.55 -6.65
C THR A 542 -4.35 6.42 -6.03
N ALA A 543 -4.04 7.71 -5.91
CA ALA A 543 -4.96 8.74 -5.47
C ALA A 543 -5.35 9.65 -6.64
N GLY A 544 -6.63 9.94 -6.77
CA GLY A 544 -7.18 10.82 -7.81
C GLY A 544 -8.21 11.80 -7.27
N LEU A 545 -8.46 12.84 -8.03
CA LEU A 545 -9.39 13.92 -7.68
C LEU A 545 -10.57 13.99 -8.63
N VAL A 546 -11.77 14.01 -8.07
CA VAL A 546 -13.00 14.43 -8.74
C VAL A 546 -13.36 15.82 -8.24
N VAL A 547 -13.40 16.80 -9.14
CA VAL A 547 -13.65 18.21 -8.80
C VAL A 547 -15.11 18.47 -8.35
N ASP A 548 -16.04 17.66 -8.83
CA ASP A 548 -17.46 17.72 -8.52
C ASP A 548 -17.96 16.32 -8.15
N ARG A 549 -18.11 16.05 -6.85
CA ARG A 549 -18.44 14.71 -6.31
C ARG A 549 -19.78 14.13 -6.84
N ASP A 550 -20.69 14.98 -7.31
CA ASP A 550 -21.96 14.53 -7.87
C ASP A 550 -21.80 13.90 -9.26
N ARG A 551 -20.61 14.03 -9.86
CA ARG A 551 -20.29 13.45 -11.19
C ARG A 551 -19.52 12.13 -11.12
N VAL A 552 -19.34 11.57 -9.93
CA VAL A 552 -18.66 10.29 -9.76
C VAL A 552 -19.48 9.17 -10.41
N ILE A 553 -18.83 8.37 -11.27
CA ILE A 553 -19.41 7.12 -11.78
C ILE A 553 -19.04 5.99 -10.81
N ARG A 554 -20.05 5.29 -10.29
CA ARG A 554 -19.90 4.15 -9.39
C ARG A 554 -20.35 2.85 -10.07
N ALA A 555 -19.84 1.72 -9.61
CA ALA A 555 -20.32 0.41 -10.00
C ALA A 555 -21.65 0.06 -9.29
N GLY A 556 -22.40 -0.89 -9.83
CA GLY A 556 -23.65 -1.36 -9.23
C GLY A 556 -24.80 -0.36 -9.27
N ARG A 557 -24.80 0.56 -10.25
CA ARG A 557 -25.85 1.57 -10.44
C ARG A 557 -26.62 1.40 -11.77
N THR A 558 -26.45 0.25 -12.41
CA THR A 558 -27.19 -0.12 -13.62
C THR A 558 -28.67 -0.18 -13.35
N LYS A 559 -29.48 0.36 -14.27
CA LYS A 559 -30.93 0.38 -14.20
C LYS A 559 -31.56 -0.49 -15.30
N ALA A 560 -32.72 -1.06 -15.02
CA ALA A 560 -33.48 -1.76 -16.05
C ALA A 560 -33.79 -0.81 -17.23
N GLY A 561 -33.48 -1.26 -18.43
CA GLY A 561 -33.61 -0.46 -19.66
C GLY A 561 -32.30 0.17 -20.14
N ASP A 562 -31.25 0.26 -19.30
CA ASP A 562 -29.95 0.76 -19.72
C ASP A 562 -29.35 -0.11 -20.83
N PHE A 563 -28.65 0.51 -21.75
CA PHE A 563 -27.79 -0.18 -22.70
C PHE A 563 -26.45 -0.49 -22.04
N ILE A 564 -25.96 -1.69 -22.26
CA ILE A 564 -24.64 -2.12 -21.80
C ILE A 564 -23.64 -1.89 -22.93
N TYR A 565 -22.60 -1.11 -22.65
CA TYR A 565 -21.51 -0.86 -23.58
C TYR A 565 -20.23 -1.50 -23.08
N LEU A 566 -19.48 -2.13 -24.00
CA LEU A 566 -18.10 -2.48 -23.82
C LEU A 566 -17.23 -1.45 -24.54
N VAL A 567 -16.34 -0.79 -23.81
CA VAL A 567 -15.28 0.07 -24.36
C VAL A 567 -13.94 -0.64 -24.26
N GLY A 568 -13.09 -0.45 -25.27
CA GLY A 568 -11.84 -1.19 -25.43
C GLY A 568 -12.01 -2.44 -26.31
N ALA A 569 -10.92 -3.19 -26.49
CA ALA A 569 -10.92 -4.41 -27.29
C ALA A 569 -11.86 -5.46 -26.66
N PRO A 570 -12.66 -6.20 -27.46
CA PRO A 570 -13.55 -7.24 -26.92
C PRO A 570 -12.77 -8.36 -26.20
N GLU A 571 -11.59 -8.67 -26.63
CA GLU A 571 -10.76 -9.76 -26.15
C GLU A 571 -9.39 -9.24 -25.68
N GLY A 572 -8.83 -9.87 -24.66
CA GLY A 572 -7.49 -9.63 -24.09
C GLY A 572 -6.63 -10.89 -24.14
N SER A 573 -5.79 -11.09 -23.12
CA SER A 573 -4.95 -12.27 -22.97
C SER A 573 -5.57 -13.29 -22.01
N LEU A 574 -5.38 -14.58 -22.26
CA LEU A 574 -5.68 -15.68 -21.32
C LEU A 574 -4.49 -16.03 -20.43
N GLY A 575 -3.28 -15.57 -20.75
CA GLY A 575 -2.07 -15.89 -19.99
C GLY A 575 -2.10 -15.24 -18.59
N ALA A 576 -1.74 -16.01 -17.57
CA ALA A 576 -1.70 -15.62 -16.16
C ALA A 576 -2.99 -15.00 -15.62
N THR A 577 -4.14 -15.33 -16.24
CA THR A 577 -5.47 -14.90 -15.77
C THR A 577 -5.95 -15.78 -14.63
N ARG A 578 -6.96 -15.30 -13.91
CA ARG A 578 -7.65 -16.11 -12.91
C ARG A 578 -8.24 -17.39 -13.53
N TYR A 579 -8.81 -17.29 -14.73
CA TYR A 579 -9.35 -18.45 -15.45
C TYR A 579 -8.28 -19.47 -15.79
N GLN A 580 -7.14 -19.04 -16.36
CA GLN A 580 -6.02 -19.91 -16.68
C GLN A 580 -5.50 -20.62 -15.42
N GLN A 581 -5.30 -19.88 -14.32
CA GLN A 581 -4.84 -20.45 -13.07
C GLN A 581 -5.83 -21.49 -12.49
N ALA A 582 -7.13 -21.24 -12.59
CA ALA A 582 -8.15 -22.20 -12.15
C ALA A 582 -8.14 -23.50 -12.97
N LYS A 583 -7.83 -23.43 -14.26
CA LYS A 583 -7.73 -24.60 -15.13
C LYS A 583 -6.43 -25.41 -14.95
N ASP A 584 -5.30 -24.73 -14.79
CA ASP A 584 -3.97 -25.35 -14.75
C ASP A 584 -3.40 -25.53 -13.32
N GLY A 585 -4.07 -24.98 -12.29
CA GLY A 585 -3.63 -25.02 -10.88
C GLY A 585 -2.42 -24.13 -10.57
N LYS A 586 -1.86 -23.43 -11.55
CA LYS A 586 -0.73 -22.51 -11.42
C LYS A 586 -0.75 -21.44 -12.51
N PRO A 587 -0.18 -20.25 -12.27
CA PRO A 587 -0.14 -19.21 -13.28
C PRO A 587 0.85 -19.55 -14.40
N LEU A 588 0.38 -19.49 -15.64
CA LEU A 588 1.14 -19.74 -16.87
C LEU A 588 0.73 -18.74 -17.97
N GLY A 589 1.65 -18.51 -18.90
CA GLY A 589 1.42 -17.68 -20.08
C GLY A 589 1.73 -16.20 -19.84
N LYS A 590 1.92 -15.47 -20.93
CA LYS A 590 2.15 -14.02 -20.91
C LYS A 590 0.84 -13.26 -21.03
N THR A 591 0.74 -12.16 -20.33
CA THR A 591 -0.25 -11.11 -20.64
C THR A 591 0.37 -10.06 -21.57
N ALA A 592 -0.45 -9.30 -22.29
CA ALA A 592 0.04 -8.19 -23.10
C ALA A 592 0.39 -7.00 -22.17
N ALA A 593 1.49 -6.30 -22.46
CA ALA A 593 1.81 -5.06 -21.79
C ALA A 593 0.74 -3.99 -22.08
N PRO A 594 0.43 -3.09 -21.13
CA PRO A 594 -0.45 -1.96 -21.39
C PRO A 594 0.08 -1.11 -22.55
N ASP A 595 -0.81 -0.73 -23.46
CA ASP A 595 -0.49 0.21 -24.54
C ASP A 595 -0.74 1.63 -24.04
N ALA A 596 0.33 2.41 -23.88
CA ALA A 596 0.26 3.75 -23.30
C ALA A 596 -0.67 4.71 -24.06
N GLU A 597 -0.75 4.61 -25.39
CA GLU A 597 -1.62 5.47 -26.19
C GLU A 597 -3.09 5.05 -26.05
N ALA A 598 -3.36 3.74 -26.01
CA ALA A 598 -4.71 3.24 -25.72
C ALA A 598 -5.15 3.61 -24.30
N GLU A 599 -4.25 3.54 -23.30
CA GLU A 599 -4.56 3.95 -21.92
C GLU A 599 -4.87 5.44 -21.80
N LYS A 600 -4.10 6.31 -22.43
CA LYS A 600 -4.37 7.75 -22.48
C LYS A 600 -5.69 8.04 -23.20
N ALA A 601 -5.93 7.38 -24.33
CA ALA A 601 -7.17 7.52 -25.07
C ALA A 601 -8.38 7.06 -24.25
N PHE A 602 -8.25 6.00 -23.45
CA PHE A 602 -9.25 5.56 -22.49
C PHE A 602 -9.47 6.61 -21.39
N ARG A 603 -8.39 7.09 -20.75
CA ARG A 603 -8.44 8.14 -19.73
C ARG A 603 -9.26 9.34 -20.16
N ASP A 604 -8.90 9.91 -21.30
CA ASP A 604 -9.53 11.15 -21.78
C ASP A 604 -11.04 10.99 -22.04
N ARG A 605 -11.46 9.80 -22.48
CA ARG A 605 -12.87 9.48 -22.72
C ARG A 605 -13.62 9.13 -21.43
N ALA A 606 -13.00 8.40 -20.53
CA ALA A 606 -13.57 8.04 -19.24
C ALA A 606 -13.83 9.31 -18.39
N LEU A 607 -12.84 10.20 -18.29
CA LEU A 607 -12.98 11.49 -17.61
C LEU A 607 -14.11 12.34 -18.24
N LYS A 608 -14.18 12.40 -19.56
CA LYS A 608 -15.27 13.10 -20.27
C LYS A 608 -16.63 12.46 -20.03
N THR A 609 -16.69 11.14 -19.96
CA THR A 609 -17.92 10.38 -19.65
C THR A 609 -18.48 10.76 -18.29
N ALA A 610 -17.61 10.79 -17.26
CA ALA A 610 -18.00 11.21 -15.92
C ALA A 610 -18.35 12.72 -15.87
N GLN A 611 -17.51 13.58 -16.43
CA GLN A 611 -17.74 15.03 -16.45
C GLN A 611 -19.10 15.40 -17.05
N ARG A 612 -19.55 14.67 -18.06
CA ARG A 612 -20.84 14.87 -18.74
C ARG A 612 -21.96 13.98 -18.20
N GLN A 613 -21.67 13.15 -17.18
CA GLN A 613 -22.63 12.20 -16.59
C GLN A 613 -23.31 11.32 -17.66
N LEU A 614 -22.52 10.76 -18.59
CA LEU A 614 -23.06 10.00 -19.74
C LEU A 614 -23.39 8.55 -19.38
N ALA A 615 -22.98 8.03 -18.23
CA ALA A 615 -23.25 6.67 -17.79
C ALA A 615 -23.85 6.66 -16.38
N ASN A 616 -24.73 5.71 -16.11
CA ASN A 616 -25.31 5.46 -14.79
C ASN A 616 -24.35 4.64 -13.91
N SER A 617 -23.63 3.71 -14.52
CA SER A 617 -22.69 2.80 -13.85
C SER A 617 -21.50 2.49 -14.74
N GLY A 618 -20.39 2.05 -14.12
CA GLY A 618 -19.21 1.60 -14.84
C GLY A 618 -18.34 0.65 -14.03
N ARG A 619 -17.67 -0.28 -14.71
CA ARG A 619 -16.76 -1.25 -14.11
C ARG A 619 -15.61 -1.59 -15.05
N VAL A 620 -14.37 -1.55 -14.56
CA VAL A 620 -13.17 -1.99 -15.30
C VAL A 620 -13.22 -3.50 -15.51
N VAL A 621 -12.80 -3.98 -16.69
CA VAL A 621 -12.59 -5.41 -16.93
C VAL A 621 -11.24 -5.81 -16.34
N ALA A 622 -11.29 -6.56 -15.25
CA ALA A 622 -10.14 -6.98 -14.43
C ALA A 622 -10.13 -8.52 -14.26
N GLY A 623 -9.69 -9.01 -13.11
CA GLY A 623 -9.61 -10.44 -12.82
C GLY A 623 -10.91 -11.20 -13.07
N GLY A 624 -10.82 -12.28 -13.86
CA GLY A 624 -11.95 -13.08 -14.33
C GLY A 624 -12.61 -12.56 -15.62
N GLY A 625 -12.04 -11.52 -16.23
CA GLY A 625 -12.42 -11.04 -17.54
C GLY A 625 -13.78 -10.35 -17.63
N LEU A 626 -14.31 -10.28 -18.86
CA LEU A 626 -15.55 -9.59 -19.17
C LEU A 626 -16.78 -10.26 -18.52
N ALA A 627 -16.79 -11.58 -18.45
CA ALA A 627 -17.91 -12.32 -17.83
C ALA A 627 -18.03 -11.99 -16.34
N SER A 628 -16.91 -11.98 -15.60
CA SER A 628 -16.91 -11.59 -14.18
C SER A 628 -17.27 -10.11 -13.98
N ALA A 629 -16.80 -9.21 -14.85
CA ALA A 629 -17.13 -7.79 -14.75
C ALA A 629 -18.64 -7.54 -14.94
N LEU A 630 -19.26 -8.16 -15.93
CA LEU A 630 -20.70 -8.05 -16.19
C LEU A 630 -21.54 -8.76 -15.12
N ALA A 631 -21.14 -9.97 -14.69
CA ALA A 631 -21.82 -10.69 -13.62
C ALA A 631 -21.81 -9.89 -12.30
N ASN A 632 -20.66 -9.37 -11.91
CA ASN A 632 -20.52 -8.53 -10.71
C ASN A 632 -21.36 -7.24 -10.81
N GLU A 633 -21.46 -6.64 -12.00
CA GLU A 633 -22.28 -5.46 -12.21
C GLU A 633 -23.78 -5.80 -12.11
N ALA A 634 -24.21 -6.94 -12.69
CA ALA A 634 -25.59 -7.43 -12.58
C ALA A 634 -25.97 -7.75 -11.14
N ILE A 635 -25.09 -8.45 -10.39
CA ILE A 635 -25.30 -8.78 -8.98
C ILE A 635 -25.39 -7.51 -8.13
N ALA A 636 -24.46 -6.58 -8.29
CA ALA A 636 -24.38 -5.35 -7.48
C ALA A 636 -25.58 -4.43 -7.73
N SER A 637 -26.11 -4.38 -8.96
CA SER A 637 -27.27 -3.57 -9.32
C SER A 637 -28.62 -4.27 -9.04
N GLY A 638 -28.63 -5.61 -8.87
CA GLY A 638 -29.84 -6.40 -8.76
C GLY A 638 -30.64 -6.46 -10.07
N VAL A 639 -30.01 -6.23 -11.22
CA VAL A 639 -30.66 -6.16 -12.53
C VAL A 639 -30.00 -7.15 -13.50
N GLY A 640 -30.78 -8.04 -14.10
CA GLY A 640 -30.29 -8.97 -15.11
C GLY A 640 -29.76 -8.27 -16.35
N MET A 641 -29.10 -9.00 -17.22
CA MET A 641 -28.50 -8.48 -18.45
C MET A 641 -28.66 -9.47 -19.60
N ASP A 642 -29.01 -8.96 -20.78
CA ASP A 642 -28.98 -9.70 -22.04
C ASP A 642 -27.78 -9.19 -22.87
N ILE A 643 -26.79 -10.05 -23.07
CA ILE A 643 -25.54 -9.73 -23.78
C ILE A 643 -25.55 -10.38 -25.17
N GLU A 644 -25.18 -9.60 -26.18
CA GLU A 644 -25.26 -10.00 -27.60
C GLU A 644 -23.88 -10.10 -28.28
N LEU A 645 -22.80 -9.93 -27.54
CA LEU A 645 -21.43 -10.01 -28.08
C LEU A 645 -21.09 -11.43 -28.52
N ALA A 646 -20.66 -11.56 -29.76
CA ALA A 646 -20.20 -12.84 -30.33
C ALA A 646 -18.65 -12.96 -30.18
N PRO A 647 -18.11 -14.15 -29.90
CA PRO A 647 -16.67 -14.39 -29.87
C PRO A 647 -16.07 -14.24 -31.27
N ARG A 648 -14.86 -13.68 -31.34
CA ARG A 648 -14.07 -13.63 -32.58
C ARG A 648 -13.10 -14.83 -32.68
N GLY A 649 -12.75 -15.41 -31.53
CA GLY A 649 -11.96 -16.60 -31.36
C GLY A 649 -12.69 -17.65 -30.52
N GLY A 650 -12.05 -18.17 -29.49
CA GLY A 650 -12.68 -19.07 -28.51
C GLY A 650 -13.65 -18.29 -27.58
N VAL A 651 -14.69 -18.97 -27.14
CA VAL A 651 -15.64 -18.41 -26.15
C VAL A 651 -14.92 -18.01 -24.87
N GLU A 652 -13.98 -18.81 -24.40
CA GLU A 652 -13.17 -18.54 -23.22
C GLU A 652 -12.35 -17.25 -23.35
N THR A 653 -11.88 -16.89 -24.55
CA THR A 653 -11.14 -15.66 -24.79
C THR A 653 -12.05 -14.44 -24.65
N LEU A 654 -13.28 -14.48 -25.18
CA LEU A 654 -14.26 -13.40 -25.01
C LEU A 654 -14.63 -13.22 -23.54
N LEU A 655 -14.90 -14.32 -22.83
CA LEU A 655 -15.46 -14.29 -21.48
C LEU A 655 -14.42 -13.97 -20.41
N PHE A 656 -13.25 -14.63 -20.48
CA PHE A 656 -12.30 -14.74 -19.36
C PHE A 656 -10.94 -14.12 -19.60
N SER A 657 -10.70 -13.53 -20.78
CA SER A 657 -9.44 -12.83 -21.03
C SER A 657 -9.34 -11.55 -20.20
N GLU A 658 -8.13 -11.22 -19.76
CA GLU A 658 -7.82 -10.07 -18.94
C GLU A 658 -6.87 -9.10 -19.65
N GLY A 659 -6.64 -7.92 -19.06
CA GLY A 659 -5.72 -6.91 -19.56
C GLY A 659 -6.31 -5.98 -20.62
N GLY A 660 -5.56 -4.91 -20.93
CA GLY A 660 -5.94 -3.85 -21.85
C GLY A 660 -6.90 -2.81 -21.27
N ALA A 661 -6.97 -1.66 -21.93
CA ALA A 661 -7.86 -0.54 -21.57
C ALA A 661 -9.32 -0.89 -21.88
N ARG A 662 -9.98 -1.63 -20.97
CA ARG A 662 -11.35 -2.15 -21.14
C ARG A 662 -12.23 -1.86 -19.95
N ALA A 663 -13.47 -1.43 -20.22
CA ALA A 663 -14.50 -1.28 -19.20
C ALA A 663 -15.90 -1.55 -19.77
N VAL A 664 -16.83 -1.85 -18.88
CA VAL A 664 -18.27 -1.91 -19.19
C VAL A 664 -18.95 -0.69 -18.57
N TYR A 665 -19.92 -0.12 -19.32
CA TYR A 665 -20.74 1.00 -18.87
C TYR A 665 -22.23 0.68 -19.08
N ALA A 666 -23.05 1.09 -18.11
CA ALA A 666 -24.50 1.10 -18.25
C ALA A 666 -24.94 2.54 -18.57
N VAL A 667 -25.63 2.71 -19.70
CA VAL A 667 -25.97 4.00 -20.26
C VAL A 667 -27.48 4.04 -20.56
N SER A 668 -28.18 5.07 -20.07
CA SER A 668 -29.57 5.23 -20.37
C SER A 668 -29.81 5.49 -21.87
N PRO A 669 -30.95 5.02 -22.46
CA PRO A 669 -31.22 5.16 -23.89
C PRO A 669 -31.12 6.60 -24.41
N GLU A 670 -31.54 7.58 -23.62
CA GLU A 670 -31.50 9.01 -24.00
C GLU A 670 -30.06 9.57 -24.08
N LYS A 671 -29.10 8.97 -23.40
CA LYS A 671 -27.67 9.38 -23.41
C LYS A 671 -26.82 8.56 -24.38
N ALA A 672 -27.37 7.51 -24.98
CA ALA A 672 -26.62 6.57 -25.81
C ALA A 672 -25.83 7.24 -26.94
N ALA A 673 -26.49 8.13 -27.72
CA ALA A 673 -25.85 8.82 -28.83
C ALA A 673 -24.70 9.74 -28.38
N GLU A 674 -24.84 10.41 -27.22
CA GLU A 674 -23.80 11.26 -26.67
C GLU A 674 -22.63 10.42 -26.12
N PHE A 675 -22.94 9.27 -25.53
CA PHE A 675 -21.91 8.33 -25.05
C PHE A 675 -21.08 7.79 -26.23
N GLU A 676 -21.74 7.30 -27.29
CA GLU A 676 -21.09 6.81 -28.51
C GLU A 676 -20.21 7.90 -29.15
N ALA A 677 -20.71 9.14 -29.20
CA ALA A 677 -19.93 10.28 -29.70
C ALA A 677 -18.70 10.58 -28.80
N ALA A 678 -18.82 10.45 -27.49
CA ALA A 678 -17.70 10.65 -26.56
C ALA A 678 -16.61 9.58 -26.73
N TRP A 679 -16.97 8.37 -27.12
CA TRP A 679 -16.06 7.26 -27.39
C TRP A 679 -15.66 7.10 -28.85
N SER A 680 -16.03 8.03 -29.74
CA SER A 680 -15.62 8.01 -31.15
C SER A 680 -14.11 7.92 -31.29
N GLY A 681 -13.62 7.07 -32.22
CA GLY A 681 -12.20 6.81 -32.44
C GLY A 681 -11.52 5.89 -31.40
N PHE A 682 -12.29 5.30 -30.49
CA PHE A 682 -11.86 4.24 -29.59
C PHE A 682 -12.85 3.07 -29.68
N PRO A 683 -12.43 1.80 -29.56
CA PRO A 683 -13.35 0.69 -29.62
C PRO A 683 -14.50 0.85 -28.60
N CYS A 684 -15.71 0.92 -29.11
CA CYS A 684 -16.93 1.06 -28.31
C CYS A 684 -18.05 0.28 -29.00
N VAL A 685 -18.60 -0.69 -28.30
CA VAL A 685 -19.68 -1.54 -28.86
C VAL A 685 -20.82 -1.64 -27.85
N LYS A 686 -22.04 -1.48 -28.35
CA LYS A 686 -23.24 -1.80 -27.60
C LYS A 686 -23.28 -3.31 -27.42
N ALA A 687 -23.01 -3.76 -26.20
CA ALA A 687 -22.87 -5.16 -25.86
C ALA A 687 -24.18 -5.85 -25.52
N GLY A 688 -25.22 -5.07 -25.15
CA GLY A 688 -26.50 -5.64 -24.75
C GLY A 688 -27.40 -4.63 -24.04
N LYS A 689 -28.29 -5.15 -23.21
CA LYS A 689 -29.29 -4.37 -22.46
C LYS A 689 -29.52 -4.94 -21.07
N ALA A 690 -29.68 -4.07 -20.10
CA ALA A 690 -30.01 -4.43 -18.71
C ALA A 690 -31.52 -4.61 -18.55
N GLY A 691 -31.94 -5.66 -17.85
CA GLY A 691 -33.34 -5.95 -17.52
C GLY A 691 -33.56 -7.38 -17.09
N GLY A 692 -34.71 -7.63 -16.46
CA GLY A 692 -35.11 -8.97 -16.00
C GLY A 692 -34.30 -9.47 -14.79
N ASP A 693 -34.37 -10.78 -14.58
CA ASP A 693 -33.85 -11.51 -13.44
C ASP A 693 -32.80 -12.57 -13.82
N LYS A 694 -32.29 -12.51 -15.06
CA LYS A 694 -31.31 -13.44 -15.61
C LYS A 694 -30.09 -12.71 -16.14
N PHE A 695 -28.95 -13.36 -16.06
CA PHE A 695 -27.76 -13.03 -16.81
C PHE A 695 -27.66 -13.94 -18.01
N SER A 696 -27.92 -13.37 -19.16
CA SER A 696 -28.00 -14.08 -20.45
C SER A 696 -26.90 -13.59 -21.39
N TRP A 697 -26.22 -14.49 -22.03
CA TRP A 697 -25.28 -14.20 -23.12
C TRP A 697 -25.68 -15.04 -24.32
N GLN A 698 -26.15 -14.38 -25.36
CA GLN A 698 -26.80 -15.02 -26.50
C GLN A 698 -25.96 -16.14 -27.12
N GLY A 699 -26.49 -17.36 -27.13
CA GLY A 699 -25.85 -18.55 -27.69
C GLY A 699 -24.66 -19.09 -26.86
N ILE A 700 -24.39 -18.53 -25.67
CA ILE A 700 -23.26 -18.91 -24.83
C ILE A 700 -23.72 -19.46 -23.47
N LEU A 701 -24.44 -18.68 -22.68
CA LEU A 701 -24.92 -19.08 -21.35
C LEU A 701 -26.21 -18.33 -20.96
N THR A 702 -26.96 -18.89 -20.01
CA THR A 702 -28.03 -18.19 -19.31
C THR A 702 -28.12 -18.72 -17.89
N LEU A 703 -28.06 -17.83 -16.91
CA LEU A 703 -28.07 -18.14 -15.48
C LEU A 703 -29.07 -17.21 -14.76
N PRO A 704 -29.83 -17.72 -13.79
CA PRO A 704 -30.60 -16.87 -12.88
C PRO A 704 -29.65 -15.92 -12.11
N LEU A 705 -30.06 -14.66 -11.93
CA LEU A 705 -29.26 -13.69 -11.18
C LEU A 705 -29.08 -14.12 -9.72
N GLU A 706 -30.07 -14.78 -9.13
CA GLU A 706 -30.02 -15.34 -7.78
C GLU A 706 -28.91 -16.40 -7.64
N GLU A 707 -28.73 -17.27 -8.65
CA GLU A 707 -27.70 -18.29 -8.67
C GLU A 707 -26.30 -17.68 -8.74
N LEU A 708 -26.11 -16.65 -9.57
CA LEU A 708 -24.87 -15.89 -9.64
C LEU A 708 -24.55 -15.17 -8.33
N ALA A 709 -25.55 -14.51 -7.73
CA ALA A 709 -25.40 -13.80 -6.46
C ALA A 709 -25.02 -14.78 -5.33
N LYS A 710 -25.67 -15.93 -5.28
CA LYS A 710 -25.34 -17.00 -4.33
C LYS A 710 -23.90 -17.49 -4.52
N ALA A 711 -23.49 -17.81 -5.75
CA ALA A 711 -22.12 -18.24 -6.05
C ALA A 711 -21.07 -17.17 -5.67
N PHE A 712 -21.39 -15.88 -5.79
CA PHE A 712 -20.49 -14.78 -5.46
C PHE A 712 -20.33 -14.53 -3.95
N THR A 713 -21.32 -14.90 -3.14
CA THR A 713 -21.31 -14.70 -1.68
C THR A 713 -20.93 -15.95 -0.88
N GLU A 714 -21.04 -17.15 -1.45
CA GLU A 714 -20.67 -18.40 -0.80
C GLU A 714 -19.14 -18.62 -0.88
N GLU A 715 -18.49 -18.73 0.28
CA GLU A 715 -17.10 -19.23 0.37
C GLU A 715 -17.09 -20.75 0.09
N LYS A 716 -16.28 -21.18 -0.89
CA LYS A 716 -15.97 -22.60 -1.14
C LYS A 716 -14.58 -22.97 -0.65
#